data_7937a702be95dcf47ebbf68fafbfdf3a
#
_entry.id   7937a702be95dcf47ebbf68fafbfdf3a
#
_cell.length_a   1.000
_cell.length_b   1.000
_cell.length_c   1.000
_cell.angle_alpha   90.00
_cell.angle_beta   90.00
_cell.angle_gamma   90.00
#
_symmetry.space_group_name_H-M   'P 1'
#
loop_
_entity.id
_entity.type
_entity.pdbx_description
1 polymer ?
#
loop_
_entity_poly.entity_id
_entity_poly.type
_entity_poly.pdbx_seq_one_letter_code
_entity_poly.pdbx_strand_id
1 'polypeptide(L)'
;MTALLATTHEPTPAEIAATKPYQAWGLTDDEYTLIKQTLGRLPNYTETGLFAAMWSEHVSYKKSKPVLRTFWSTNERVLQGPGEGAGILDIGDGQAVVFKAESHNHPSAVEPYEGAATGVGGILRDIFSMGAQPIAVLDSLRFGELTDARTQHLLNGVIDGIAGYGNAIGIPTVGGEIGFDPVYQGNPLVNVMAVGVLDQERMQVGRADGSGNTVLYVGAKTGRDGIHGATFASAEFSSDAEQDRSAVQVGDPFLEKLVMDATLTAIQQFGEAIVGVQDMGAAGLVSSSAEMAGKAGMGIHLQLDNVPQRETGMTPYELMLSESQERMLLVVTKGHEAAVQAVFQEANLEAVVIGEVTATERYELTWHGETVADLPVKFLTQAPKQIMEQVQPARLQNPAPDFTPRVADLTTVWQDILAQPTVASKASLFRHFDSMVRTNTVIKPGGDAAVVRLRGTKKALAMTTDVNARFTYLDPYIGGQRAVAEAAGNIIATGALPIGITDCLNFGNPDDPEIYYELAQSVAGINEMARQINTPIISGNVSLYNETDGAAIYPTPMIGMVGLHTDTADITTISFKQPDDVIYLLDETTADFNGSELQQLQTGAIAGRLPGLNRDKLSATQQSVLAGIQQGLITSAHDLAEGGLAVSLAESAFGTPFGFDVTVPWTASWLFSETPGRFLVTVPATAVDAFETRLDTTYLRLGTVTHHDRLVVTTSDGTVNLDKARLQQAYEGAITWQRS
;
A
#
# COMPACT_ATOMS: atom_id res chain seq x y z
N MET A 1 17.60 -5.51 -42.31
CA MET A 1 18.24 -4.65 -41.35
C MET A 1 18.48 -3.26 -41.97
N THR A 2 17.42 -2.56 -42.35
CA THR A 2 17.45 -1.19 -42.89
C THR A 2 16.00 -0.71 -43.06
N ALA A 3 15.25 -0.54 -41.97
CA ALA A 3 13.95 0.11 -42.02
C ALA A 3 13.54 0.36 -40.54
N LEU A 4 14.01 1.41 -39.94
CA LEU A 4 13.45 2.01 -38.72
C LEU A 4 14.25 3.29 -38.39
N LEU A 5 14.33 4.17 -39.40
CA LEU A 5 14.51 5.61 -39.20
C LEU A 5 13.37 6.27 -39.98
N ALA A 6 12.14 5.91 -39.63
CA ALA A 6 11.01 6.78 -39.91
C ALA A 6 11.16 7.95 -38.90
N THR A 7 11.54 9.10 -39.38
CA THR A 7 11.24 10.37 -38.73
C THR A 7 9.73 10.39 -38.61
N THR A 8 9.20 10.01 -37.44
CA THR A 8 7.78 10.11 -37.13
C THR A 8 7.47 11.59 -37.10
N HIS A 9 6.85 12.09 -38.17
CA HIS A 9 6.35 13.43 -38.24
C HIS A 9 5.28 13.59 -37.16
N GLU A 10 5.52 14.40 -36.15
CA GLU A 10 4.50 14.70 -35.14
C GLU A 10 3.27 15.33 -35.84
N PRO A 11 2.04 14.82 -35.54
CA PRO A 11 0.83 15.37 -36.15
C PRO A 11 0.69 16.86 -35.83
N THR A 12 0.27 17.62 -36.81
CA THR A 12 -0.06 19.06 -36.63
C THR A 12 -1.30 19.21 -35.75
N PRO A 13 -1.50 20.37 -35.09
CA PRO A 13 -2.72 20.62 -34.31
C PRO A 13 -4.04 20.38 -35.09
N ALA A 14 -4.05 20.65 -36.40
CA ALA A 14 -5.22 20.38 -37.24
C ALA A 14 -5.46 18.89 -37.48
N GLU A 15 -4.40 18.13 -37.69
CA GLU A 15 -4.46 16.67 -37.81
C GLU A 15 -4.92 16.02 -36.50
N ILE A 16 -4.41 16.46 -35.33
CA ILE A 16 -4.85 16.01 -34.02
C ILE A 16 -6.35 16.23 -33.84
N ALA A 17 -6.84 17.42 -34.17
CA ALA A 17 -8.26 17.73 -34.07
C ALA A 17 -9.13 16.88 -35.03
N ALA A 18 -8.60 16.52 -36.20
CA ALA A 18 -9.31 15.70 -37.19
C ALA A 18 -9.29 14.22 -36.90
N THR A 19 -8.14 13.64 -36.46
CA THR A 19 -7.94 12.22 -36.25
C THR A 19 -8.18 11.76 -34.81
N LYS A 20 -8.25 12.72 -33.86
CA LYS A 20 -8.56 12.53 -32.44
C LYS A 20 -7.69 11.47 -31.72
N PRO A 21 -6.35 11.46 -31.89
CA PRO A 21 -5.49 10.49 -31.21
C PRO A 21 -5.57 10.64 -29.67
N TYR A 22 -5.95 11.79 -29.17
CA TYR A 22 -6.12 12.07 -27.75
C TYR A 22 -7.17 11.18 -27.06
N GLN A 23 -8.13 10.61 -27.82
CA GLN A 23 -9.09 9.65 -27.27
C GLN A 23 -8.38 8.35 -26.82
N ALA A 24 -7.43 7.87 -27.63
CA ALA A 24 -6.58 6.74 -27.24
C ALA A 24 -5.65 7.05 -26.08
N TRP A 25 -5.38 8.32 -25.79
CA TRP A 25 -4.60 8.79 -24.63
C TRP A 25 -5.48 9.10 -23.41
N GLY A 26 -6.78 8.79 -23.44
CA GLY A 26 -7.70 8.92 -22.31
C GLY A 26 -8.37 10.30 -22.16
N LEU A 27 -8.20 11.22 -23.12
CA LEU A 27 -8.97 12.49 -23.14
C LEU A 27 -10.30 12.33 -23.87
N THR A 28 -11.35 12.85 -23.27
CA THR A 28 -12.67 12.93 -23.91
C THR A 28 -12.76 14.10 -24.91
N ASP A 29 -13.74 14.04 -25.82
CA ASP A 29 -14.01 15.15 -26.76
C ASP A 29 -14.37 16.46 -26.03
N ASP A 30 -15.05 16.37 -24.89
CA ASP A 30 -15.42 17.52 -24.05
C ASP A 30 -14.19 18.14 -23.40
N GLU A 31 -13.29 17.30 -22.84
CA GLU A 31 -12.01 17.74 -22.26
C GLU A 31 -11.14 18.42 -23.34
N TYR A 32 -10.98 17.82 -24.50
CA TYR A 32 -10.24 18.42 -25.60
C TYR A 32 -10.87 19.76 -26.06
N THR A 33 -12.19 19.84 -26.10
CA THR A 33 -12.92 21.10 -26.45
C THR A 33 -12.68 22.17 -25.39
N LEU A 34 -12.67 21.80 -24.10
CA LEU A 34 -12.35 22.72 -23.00
C LEU A 34 -10.90 23.23 -23.10
N ILE A 35 -9.94 22.34 -23.41
CA ILE A 35 -8.53 22.72 -23.62
C ILE A 35 -8.44 23.76 -24.75
N LYS A 36 -9.02 23.47 -25.89
CA LYS A 36 -9.04 24.39 -27.07
C LYS A 36 -9.64 25.76 -26.71
N GLN A 37 -10.75 25.76 -25.98
CA GLN A 37 -11.41 27.03 -25.58
C GLN A 37 -10.55 27.84 -24.61
N THR A 38 -9.94 27.18 -23.64
CA THR A 38 -9.09 27.83 -22.62
C THR A 38 -7.81 28.41 -23.24
N LEU A 39 -7.20 27.68 -24.17
CA LEU A 39 -5.98 28.11 -24.85
C LEU A 39 -6.28 29.18 -25.95
N GLY A 40 -7.54 29.28 -26.43
CA GLY A 40 -7.91 30.12 -27.54
C GLY A 40 -7.34 29.69 -28.90
N ARG A 41 -6.75 28.49 -28.95
CA ARG A 41 -6.12 27.86 -30.12
C ARG A 41 -6.17 26.33 -30.01
N LEU A 42 -5.85 25.63 -31.08
CA LEU A 42 -5.64 24.19 -31.03
C LEU A 42 -4.33 23.91 -30.25
N PRO A 43 -4.32 22.93 -29.29
CA PRO A 43 -3.11 22.48 -28.68
C PRO A 43 -2.24 21.70 -29.69
N ASN A 44 -0.93 21.82 -29.58
CA ASN A 44 0.00 21.01 -30.37
C ASN A 44 0.13 19.57 -29.81
N TYR A 45 1.01 18.75 -30.44
CA TYR A 45 1.17 17.34 -30.07
C TYR A 45 1.67 17.19 -28.63
N THR A 46 2.73 17.90 -28.26
CA THR A 46 3.27 17.92 -26.91
C THR A 46 2.24 18.39 -25.89
N GLU A 47 1.60 19.53 -26.10
CA GLU A 47 0.59 20.07 -25.20
C GLU A 47 -0.60 19.11 -25.00
N THR A 48 -1.04 18.47 -26.07
CA THR A 48 -2.13 17.47 -26.00
C THR A 48 -1.71 16.29 -25.12
N GLY A 49 -0.47 15.80 -25.26
CA GLY A 49 0.07 14.74 -24.41
C GLY A 49 0.21 15.15 -22.94
N LEU A 50 0.67 16.38 -22.67
CA LEU A 50 0.75 16.90 -21.31
C LEU A 50 -0.62 16.90 -20.62
N PHE A 51 -1.67 17.36 -21.30
CA PHE A 51 -3.03 17.32 -20.76
C PHE A 51 -3.54 15.88 -20.59
N ALA A 52 -3.27 14.99 -21.56
CA ALA A 52 -3.70 13.61 -21.48
C ALA A 52 -3.11 12.91 -20.24
N ALA A 53 -1.82 13.10 -19.99
CA ALA A 53 -1.16 12.56 -18.81
C ALA A 53 -1.67 13.21 -17.51
N MET A 54 -1.67 14.53 -17.42
CA MET A 54 -2.07 15.26 -16.22
C MET A 54 -3.55 15.13 -15.87
N TRP A 55 -4.42 14.85 -16.86
CA TRP A 55 -5.86 14.65 -16.66
C TRP A 55 -6.29 13.19 -16.71
N SER A 56 -5.33 12.24 -16.76
CA SER A 56 -5.63 10.83 -16.53
C SER A 56 -6.22 10.63 -15.14
N GLU A 57 -7.00 9.58 -14.93
CA GLU A 57 -7.52 9.27 -13.58
C GLU A 57 -6.38 9.00 -12.60
N HIS A 58 -5.36 8.28 -13.04
CA HIS A 58 -4.21 7.91 -12.22
C HIS A 58 -3.43 9.12 -11.66
N VAL A 59 -3.29 10.23 -12.42
CA VAL A 59 -2.59 11.44 -11.96
C VAL A 59 -3.53 12.42 -11.28
N SER A 60 -4.70 12.70 -11.87
CA SER A 60 -5.59 13.78 -11.42
C SER A 60 -6.60 13.36 -10.36
N TYR A 61 -6.88 12.05 -10.25
CA TYR A 61 -7.98 11.52 -9.45
C TYR A 61 -9.32 12.18 -9.76
N LYS A 62 -9.58 12.52 -11.04
CA LYS A 62 -10.75 13.34 -11.44
C LYS A 62 -12.09 12.72 -11.07
N LYS A 63 -12.16 11.35 -11.04
CA LYS A 63 -13.34 10.56 -10.65
C LYS A 63 -13.35 10.24 -9.15
N SER A 64 -12.23 9.80 -8.58
CA SER A 64 -12.13 9.33 -7.19
C SER A 64 -11.97 10.45 -6.16
N LYS A 65 -11.37 11.59 -6.52
CA LYS A 65 -11.10 12.73 -5.62
C LYS A 65 -12.31 13.24 -4.83
N PRO A 66 -13.56 13.28 -5.37
CA PRO A 66 -14.73 13.67 -4.58
C PRO A 66 -14.98 12.77 -3.37
N VAL A 67 -14.70 11.46 -3.49
CA VAL A 67 -14.82 10.47 -2.41
C VAL A 67 -13.63 10.59 -1.46
N LEU A 68 -12.39 10.63 -1.97
CA LEU A 68 -11.16 10.69 -1.16
C LEU A 68 -11.11 11.92 -0.24
N ARG A 69 -11.65 13.05 -0.68
CA ARG A 69 -11.72 14.28 0.13
C ARG A 69 -12.58 14.16 1.39
N THR A 70 -13.32 13.07 1.54
CA THR A 70 -14.10 12.81 2.75
C THR A 70 -13.26 12.20 3.87
N PHE A 71 -12.06 11.70 3.57
CA PHE A 71 -11.16 11.14 4.56
C PHE A 71 -10.81 12.14 5.66
N TRP A 72 -10.84 11.64 6.88
CA TRP A 72 -10.38 12.37 8.03
C TRP A 72 -8.86 12.23 8.17
N SER A 73 -8.16 13.34 8.06
CA SER A 73 -6.70 13.39 7.90
C SER A 73 -6.02 14.29 8.93
N THR A 74 -6.66 14.58 10.06
CA THR A 74 -6.15 15.58 11.02
C THR A 74 -6.33 15.13 12.45
N ASN A 75 -5.25 15.18 13.21
CA ASN A 75 -5.22 15.17 14.67
C ASN A 75 -3.95 15.90 15.12
N GLU A 76 -3.64 15.84 16.43
CA GLU A 76 -2.49 16.54 17.02
C GLU A 76 -1.11 16.05 16.54
N ARG A 77 -1.03 14.85 15.96
CA ARG A 77 0.22 14.26 15.43
C ARG A 77 0.50 14.59 13.99
N VAL A 78 -0.52 14.98 13.21
CA VAL A 78 -0.37 15.18 11.77
C VAL A 78 0.45 16.43 11.48
N LEU A 79 1.66 16.23 10.94
CA LEU A 79 2.53 17.30 10.45
C LEU A 79 2.28 17.58 8.96
N GLN A 80 2.04 16.53 8.19
CA GLN A 80 1.67 16.58 6.77
C GLN A 80 0.60 15.53 6.48
N GLY A 81 -0.56 15.98 6.03
CA GLY A 81 -1.65 15.14 5.53
C GLY A 81 -1.54 14.90 4.02
N PRO A 82 -2.64 14.40 3.37
CA PRO A 82 -2.66 14.11 1.93
C PRO A 82 -2.36 15.33 1.06
N GLY A 83 -1.68 15.10 -0.07
CA GLY A 83 -1.37 16.13 -1.07
C GLY A 83 0.12 16.31 -1.36
N GLU A 84 0.99 15.67 -0.61
CA GLU A 84 2.43 15.52 -0.86
C GLU A 84 2.79 14.07 -1.20
N GLY A 85 4.06 13.79 -1.44
CA GLY A 85 4.55 12.45 -1.77
C GLY A 85 4.16 11.41 -0.73
N ALA A 86 4.23 11.74 0.57
CA ALA A 86 3.80 10.88 1.67
C ALA A 86 3.22 11.70 2.84
N GLY A 87 2.54 11.02 3.77
CA GLY A 87 2.07 11.62 5.01
C GLY A 87 3.12 11.60 6.11
N ILE A 88 3.06 12.55 7.05
CA ILE A 88 4.04 12.71 8.14
C ILE A 88 3.34 12.86 9.48
N LEU A 89 3.75 12.06 10.47
CA LEU A 89 3.26 12.11 11.84
C LEU A 89 4.39 12.35 12.84
N ASP A 90 4.11 13.19 13.83
CA ASP A 90 4.96 13.39 15.00
C ASP A 90 5.01 12.13 15.88
N ILE A 91 6.22 11.66 16.17
CA ILE A 91 6.48 10.54 17.10
C ILE A 91 7.22 10.99 18.37
N GLY A 92 7.27 12.30 18.61
CA GLY A 92 7.92 12.92 19.77
C GLY A 92 9.43 13.10 19.61
N ASP A 93 10.02 13.87 20.52
CA ASP A 93 11.46 14.19 20.58
C ASP A 93 12.01 14.84 19.29
N GLY A 94 11.17 15.60 18.56
CA GLY A 94 11.55 16.23 17.27
C GLY A 94 11.70 15.25 16.12
N GLN A 95 11.24 14.02 16.28
CA GLN A 95 11.26 12.98 15.24
C GLN A 95 9.88 12.82 14.61
N ALA A 96 9.83 12.40 13.36
CA ALA A 96 8.61 12.08 12.65
C ALA A 96 8.74 10.78 11.86
N VAL A 97 7.59 10.09 11.68
CA VAL A 97 7.45 8.95 10.77
C VAL A 97 6.77 9.41 9.50
N VAL A 98 7.27 8.94 8.37
CA VAL A 98 6.76 9.21 7.02
C VAL A 98 6.37 7.89 6.39
N PHE A 99 5.16 7.80 5.85
CA PHE A 99 4.75 6.57 5.18
C PHE A 99 3.67 6.79 4.13
N LYS A 100 3.65 5.91 3.16
CA LYS A 100 2.67 5.82 2.08
C LYS A 100 2.57 4.40 1.58
N ALA A 101 1.43 4.04 1.02
CA ALA A 101 1.24 2.84 0.21
C ALA A 101 0.95 3.23 -1.24
N GLU A 102 1.38 2.38 -2.18
CA GLU A 102 1.18 2.56 -3.62
C GLU A 102 0.86 1.22 -4.28
N SER A 103 0.03 1.22 -5.32
CA SER A 103 -0.26 0.07 -6.17
C SER A 103 0.61 0.06 -7.42
N HIS A 104 1.04 -1.14 -7.81
CA HIS A 104 1.74 -1.37 -9.08
C HIS A 104 1.16 -2.59 -9.80
N ASN A 105 -0.19 -2.68 -9.85
CA ASN A 105 -0.95 -3.84 -10.31
C ASN A 105 -0.78 -4.08 -11.82
N HIS A 106 -1.12 -3.07 -12.64
CA HIS A 106 -1.11 -3.16 -14.10
C HIS A 106 0.28 -3.51 -14.65
N PRO A 107 1.36 -2.82 -14.27
CA PRO A 107 2.70 -3.20 -14.71
C PRO A 107 3.09 -4.63 -14.31
N SER A 108 2.72 -5.06 -13.10
CA SER A 108 3.04 -6.40 -12.59
C SER A 108 2.26 -7.52 -13.27
N ALA A 109 1.08 -7.23 -13.82
CA ALA A 109 0.33 -8.20 -14.61
C ALA A 109 0.98 -8.48 -15.98
N VAL A 110 1.73 -7.51 -16.52
CA VAL A 110 2.42 -7.60 -17.82
C VAL A 110 3.84 -8.14 -17.67
N GLU A 111 4.65 -7.49 -16.85
CA GLU A 111 6.04 -7.85 -16.52
C GLU A 111 6.21 -7.92 -15.00
N PRO A 112 5.95 -9.07 -14.37
CA PRO A 112 5.79 -9.14 -12.91
C PRO A 112 7.06 -8.78 -12.15
N TYR A 113 8.25 -9.07 -12.69
CA TYR A 113 9.51 -8.67 -12.05
C TYR A 113 9.68 -7.15 -12.05
N GLU A 114 9.69 -6.53 -13.24
CA GLU A 114 9.93 -5.10 -13.37
C GLU A 114 8.78 -4.27 -12.77
N GLY A 115 7.53 -4.72 -12.95
CA GLY A 115 6.38 -4.06 -12.36
C GLY A 115 6.44 -4.00 -10.84
N ALA A 116 6.80 -5.09 -10.19
CA ALA A 116 6.92 -5.13 -8.73
C ALA A 116 8.18 -4.41 -8.23
N ALA A 117 9.31 -4.55 -8.93
CA ALA A 117 10.57 -3.87 -8.61
C ALA A 117 10.40 -2.34 -8.63
N THR A 118 9.78 -1.82 -9.69
CA THR A 118 9.57 -0.37 -9.84
C THR A 118 8.50 0.16 -8.88
N GLY A 119 7.56 -0.67 -8.43
CA GLY A 119 6.66 -0.35 -7.32
C GLY A 119 7.43 -0.07 -6.02
N VAL A 120 8.41 -0.91 -5.68
CA VAL A 120 9.30 -0.68 -4.52
C VAL A 120 10.12 0.60 -4.71
N GLY A 121 10.73 0.82 -5.89
CA GLY A 121 11.52 2.02 -6.16
C GLY A 121 10.69 3.29 -6.05
N GLY A 122 9.52 3.35 -6.68
CA GLY A 122 8.64 4.52 -6.67
C GLY A 122 8.21 4.93 -5.27
N ILE A 123 7.77 3.97 -4.46
CA ILE A 123 7.32 4.28 -3.10
C ILE A 123 8.48 4.72 -2.19
N LEU A 124 9.69 4.21 -2.39
CA LEU A 124 10.86 4.66 -1.63
C LEU A 124 11.24 6.10 -1.99
N ARG A 125 11.11 6.50 -3.27
CA ARG A 125 11.34 7.89 -3.72
C ARG A 125 10.37 8.85 -3.06
N ASP A 126 9.10 8.50 -2.93
CA ASP A 126 8.11 9.28 -2.19
C ASP A 126 8.56 9.55 -0.74
N ILE A 127 9.08 8.52 -0.07
CA ILE A 127 9.54 8.65 1.32
C ILE A 127 10.77 9.57 1.42
N PHE A 128 11.81 9.34 0.62
CA PHE A 128 13.01 10.15 0.77
C PHE A 128 12.91 11.55 0.12
N SER A 129 11.95 11.78 -0.79
CA SER A 129 11.62 13.12 -1.26
C SER A 129 11.14 14.05 -0.14
N MET A 130 10.47 13.46 0.88
CA MET A 130 10.03 14.18 2.07
C MET A 130 11.16 14.42 3.10
N GLY A 131 12.40 14.02 2.81
CA GLY A 131 13.56 14.14 3.69
C GLY A 131 13.71 12.97 4.68
N ALA A 132 12.91 11.93 4.56
CA ALA A 132 12.94 10.79 5.45
C ALA A 132 13.85 9.67 4.97
N GLN A 133 14.60 9.06 5.90
CA GLN A 133 15.34 7.84 5.64
C GLN A 133 14.37 6.66 5.63
N PRO A 134 14.18 5.94 4.51
CA PRO A 134 13.39 4.72 4.50
C PRO A 134 14.00 3.66 5.44
N ILE A 135 13.16 3.00 6.23
CA ILE A 135 13.58 2.00 7.23
C ILE A 135 12.89 0.65 7.07
N ALA A 136 11.78 0.59 6.36
CA ALA A 136 11.00 -0.63 6.16
C ALA A 136 10.13 -0.54 4.91
N VAL A 137 9.88 -1.73 4.33
CA VAL A 137 8.90 -1.98 3.27
C VAL A 137 7.98 -3.12 3.72
N LEU A 138 6.71 -3.05 3.37
CA LEU A 138 5.70 -4.09 3.50
C LEU A 138 4.95 -4.24 2.19
N ASP A 139 4.40 -5.43 1.94
CA ASP A 139 3.64 -5.71 0.73
C ASP A 139 2.23 -6.18 1.07
N SER A 140 1.24 -5.85 0.23
CA SER A 140 -0.07 -6.49 0.23
C SER A 140 -0.33 -7.03 -1.17
N LEU A 141 -0.27 -8.35 -1.29
CA LEU A 141 -0.30 -9.05 -2.56
C LEU A 141 -1.54 -9.92 -2.68
N ARG A 142 -2.15 -9.94 -3.86
CA ARG A 142 -3.28 -10.81 -4.18
C ARG A 142 -3.05 -11.50 -5.52
N PHE A 143 -3.32 -12.80 -5.55
CA PHE A 143 -3.15 -13.65 -6.73
C PHE A 143 -4.34 -14.58 -6.90
N GLY A 144 -4.49 -15.13 -8.10
CA GLY A 144 -5.43 -16.20 -8.40
C GLY A 144 -5.07 -17.54 -7.75
N GLU A 145 -5.59 -18.64 -8.27
CA GLU A 145 -5.35 -19.97 -7.74
C GLU A 145 -3.89 -20.42 -7.97
N LEU A 146 -3.24 -20.94 -6.93
CA LEU A 146 -1.84 -21.40 -6.96
C LEU A 146 -1.61 -22.61 -7.91
N THR A 147 -2.65 -23.33 -8.28
CA THR A 147 -2.59 -24.45 -9.24
C THR A 147 -2.47 -23.99 -10.69
N ASP A 148 -2.77 -22.73 -10.97
CA ASP A 148 -2.67 -22.15 -12.30
C ASP A 148 -1.25 -21.71 -12.65
N ALA A 149 -0.79 -22.02 -13.84
CA ALA A 149 0.58 -21.73 -14.28
C ALA A 149 0.84 -20.23 -14.46
N ARG A 150 -0.18 -19.44 -14.86
CA ARG A 150 -0.05 -17.98 -14.98
C ARG A 150 0.07 -17.35 -13.61
N THR A 151 -0.73 -17.78 -12.64
CA THR A 151 -0.63 -17.34 -11.25
C THR A 151 0.74 -17.61 -10.65
N GLN A 152 1.31 -18.82 -10.89
CA GLN A 152 2.67 -19.14 -10.42
C GLN A 152 3.73 -18.25 -11.06
N HIS A 153 3.61 -17.97 -12.38
CA HIS A 153 4.52 -17.06 -13.07
C HIS A 153 4.45 -15.65 -12.47
N LEU A 154 3.25 -15.12 -12.27
CA LEU A 154 3.05 -13.80 -11.68
C LEU A 154 3.59 -13.73 -10.25
N LEU A 155 3.24 -14.69 -9.40
CA LEU A 155 3.72 -14.78 -8.03
C LEU A 155 5.26 -14.79 -7.97
N ASN A 156 5.89 -15.67 -8.76
CA ASN A 156 7.34 -15.80 -8.77
C ASN A 156 8.01 -14.51 -9.21
N GLY A 157 7.55 -13.90 -10.30
CA GLY A 157 8.11 -12.65 -10.82
C GLY A 157 7.93 -11.49 -9.85
N VAL A 158 6.78 -11.35 -9.22
CA VAL A 158 6.52 -10.30 -8.22
C VAL A 158 7.42 -10.46 -6.99
N ILE A 159 7.50 -11.68 -6.41
CA ILE A 159 8.38 -11.94 -5.26
C ILE A 159 9.86 -11.68 -5.61
N ASP A 160 10.32 -12.14 -6.77
CA ASP A 160 11.70 -11.91 -7.21
C ASP A 160 11.96 -10.41 -7.49
N GLY A 161 10.99 -9.64 -8.02
CA GLY A 161 11.09 -8.21 -8.27
C GLY A 161 11.21 -7.39 -6.97
N ILE A 162 10.31 -7.65 -6.00
CA ILE A 162 10.35 -7.01 -4.68
C ILE A 162 11.66 -7.33 -3.97
N ALA A 163 12.05 -8.62 -3.96
CA ALA A 163 13.30 -9.06 -3.34
C ALA A 163 14.53 -8.44 -4.03
N GLY A 164 14.55 -8.46 -5.36
CA GLY A 164 15.66 -7.92 -6.15
C GLY A 164 15.91 -6.45 -5.87
N TYR A 165 14.85 -5.65 -5.84
CA TYR A 165 14.96 -4.23 -5.59
C TYR A 165 15.24 -3.91 -4.11
N GLY A 166 14.41 -4.41 -3.20
CA GLY A 166 14.51 -4.12 -1.77
C GLY A 166 15.83 -4.58 -1.14
N ASN A 167 16.28 -5.80 -1.49
CA ASN A 167 17.54 -6.34 -0.99
C ASN A 167 18.75 -5.54 -1.51
N ALA A 168 18.74 -5.15 -2.79
CA ALA A 168 19.87 -4.42 -3.40
C ALA A 168 19.99 -2.99 -2.86
N ILE A 169 18.87 -2.29 -2.65
CA ILE A 169 18.88 -0.94 -2.06
C ILE A 169 19.18 -0.98 -0.54
N GLY A 170 19.05 -2.13 0.09
CA GLY A 170 19.33 -2.32 1.52
C GLY A 170 18.26 -1.75 2.45
N ILE A 171 16.98 -1.85 2.05
CA ILE A 171 15.82 -1.56 2.89
C ILE A 171 15.13 -2.88 3.21
N PRO A 172 14.88 -3.22 4.50
CA PRO A 172 14.27 -4.50 4.85
C PRO A 172 12.79 -4.55 4.46
N THR A 173 12.37 -5.66 3.86
CA THR A 173 10.95 -6.02 3.72
C THR A 173 10.56 -6.80 4.97
N VAL A 174 9.82 -6.14 5.87
CA VAL A 174 9.66 -6.59 7.25
C VAL A 174 8.35 -7.32 7.53
N GLY A 175 7.37 -7.20 6.63
CA GLY A 175 6.04 -7.77 6.81
C GLY A 175 5.18 -7.59 5.56
N GLY A 176 3.89 -7.79 5.74
CA GLY A 176 2.90 -7.72 4.66
C GLY A 176 1.96 -8.91 4.70
N GLU A 177 1.14 -9.03 3.66
CA GLU A 177 0.18 -10.11 3.49
C GLU A 177 0.16 -10.64 2.06
N ILE A 178 -0.19 -11.91 1.88
CA ILE A 178 -0.40 -12.52 0.56
C ILE A 178 -1.66 -13.36 0.60
N GLY A 179 -2.68 -12.96 -0.17
CA GLY A 179 -3.94 -13.68 -0.30
C GLY A 179 -4.11 -14.32 -1.68
N PHE A 180 -4.93 -15.36 -1.73
CA PHE A 180 -5.23 -16.11 -2.93
C PHE A 180 -6.75 -16.27 -3.08
N ASP A 181 -7.29 -15.85 -4.22
CA ASP A 181 -8.70 -16.00 -4.53
C ASP A 181 -8.87 -16.04 -6.06
N PRO A 182 -9.75 -16.90 -6.61
CA PRO A 182 -10.00 -16.98 -8.06
C PRO A 182 -10.33 -15.65 -8.72
N VAL A 183 -10.89 -14.69 -7.97
CA VAL A 183 -11.25 -13.36 -8.48
C VAL A 183 -10.04 -12.55 -8.98
N TYR A 184 -8.84 -12.85 -8.49
CA TYR A 184 -7.60 -12.20 -8.93
C TYR A 184 -6.88 -12.95 -10.05
N GLN A 185 -7.54 -13.92 -10.67
CA GLN A 185 -6.95 -14.70 -11.75
C GLN A 185 -6.59 -13.81 -12.96
N GLY A 186 -5.28 -13.73 -13.27
CA GLY A 186 -4.77 -12.86 -14.34
C GLY A 186 -4.67 -11.38 -14.00
N ASN A 187 -5.20 -10.95 -12.87
CA ASN A 187 -5.20 -9.56 -12.38
C ASN A 187 -4.63 -9.51 -10.95
N PRO A 188 -3.32 -9.65 -10.78
CA PRO A 188 -2.71 -9.61 -9.47
C PRO A 188 -2.79 -8.21 -8.87
N LEU A 189 -2.93 -8.13 -7.55
CA LEU A 189 -2.71 -6.88 -6.82
C LEU A 189 -1.31 -6.88 -6.22
N VAL A 190 -0.58 -5.83 -6.49
CA VAL A 190 0.78 -5.60 -5.98
C VAL A 190 0.80 -4.23 -5.34
N ASN A 191 0.61 -4.20 -4.03
CA ASN A 191 0.63 -2.97 -3.24
C ASN A 191 1.84 -2.98 -2.34
N VAL A 192 2.58 -1.90 -2.31
CA VAL A 192 3.79 -1.74 -1.50
C VAL A 192 3.61 -0.55 -0.58
N MET A 193 3.90 -0.74 0.71
CA MET A 193 3.96 0.31 1.72
C MET A 193 5.41 0.55 2.11
N ALA A 194 5.85 1.80 2.13
CA ALA A 194 7.16 2.18 2.64
C ALA A 194 7.02 3.08 3.87
N VAL A 195 7.93 2.90 4.82
CA VAL A 195 8.00 3.68 6.06
C VAL A 195 9.40 4.24 6.23
N GLY A 196 9.49 5.53 6.53
CA GLY A 196 10.74 6.23 6.81
C GLY A 196 10.66 7.06 8.09
N VAL A 197 11.79 7.53 8.56
CA VAL A 197 11.89 8.44 9.71
C VAL A 197 12.76 9.63 9.38
N LEU A 198 12.44 10.78 9.97
CA LEU A 198 13.22 12.00 9.83
C LEU A 198 13.25 12.80 11.15
N ASP A 199 14.23 13.69 11.26
CA ASP A 199 14.19 14.79 12.20
C ASP A 199 13.30 15.90 11.61
N GLN A 200 12.33 16.42 12.35
CA GLN A 200 11.29 17.32 11.82
C GLN A 200 11.87 18.57 11.12
N GLU A 201 13.04 19.04 11.53
CA GLU A 201 13.74 20.15 10.88
C GLU A 201 14.23 19.87 9.44
N ARG A 202 14.23 18.59 9.02
CA ARG A 202 14.64 18.14 7.68
C ARG A 202 13.47 17.87 6.75
N MET A 203 12.24 18.13 7.19
CA MET A 203 11.04 17.91 6.40
C MET A 203 11.09 18.70 5.10
N GLN A 204 10.84 18.04 3.99
CA GLN A 204 10.73 18.62 2.65
C GLN A 204 9.30 18.48 2.11
N VAL A 205 8.98 19.30 1.13
CA VAL A 205 7.69 19.29 0.41
C VAL A 205 7.93 19.48 -1.09
N GLY A 206 7.00 19.04 -1.92
CA GLY A 206 7.08 19.16 -3.37
C GLY A 206 6.54 20.52 -3.87
N ARG A 207 7.27 21.64 -3.64
CA ARG A 207 6.83 22.99 -4.02
C ARG A 207 7.91 23.75 -4.80
N ALA A 208 7.50 24.55 -5.80
CA ALA A 208 8.38 25.41 -6.57
C ALA A 208 8.18 26.87 -6.15
N ASP A 209 8.49 27.20 -4.90
CA ASP A 209 8.37 28.57 -4.38
C ASP A 209 9.54 29.46 -4.82
N GLY A 210 9.31 30.75 -4.97
CA GLY A 210 10.32 31.78 -5.19
C GLY A 210 10.74 31.95 -6.65
N SER A 211 10.27 33.02 -7.29
CA SER A 211 10.67 33.38 -8.65
C SER A 211 12.18 33.56 -8.79
N GLY A 212 12.76 32.94 -9.81
CA GLY A 212 14.19 32.93 -10.09
C GLY A 212 14.95 31.77 -9.41
N ASN A 213 14.30 30.97 -8.59
CA ASN A 213 14.89 29.74 -8.05
C ASN A 213 15.11 28.72 -9.18
N THR A 214 16.16 27.93 -9.04
CA THR A 214 16.65 27.05 -10.09
C THR A 214 15.95 25.69 -9.99
N VAL A 215 15.54 25.14 -11.14
CA VAL A 215 15.01 23.77 -11.26
C VAL A 215 16.16 22.86 -11.66
N LEU A 216 16.45 21.90 -10.78
CA LEU A 216 17.55 20.96 -10.90
C LEU A 216 17.01 19.54 -11.12
N TYR A 217 17.40 18.91 -12.21
CA TYR A 217 17.18 17.51 -12.52
C TYR A 217 18.33 16.68 -11.97
N VAL A 218 18.07 15.60 -11.23
CA VAL A 218 19.11 14.71 -10.70
C VAL A 218 18.74 13.24 -10.88
N GLY A 219 19.76 12.37 -11.00
CA GLY A 219 19.60 10.92 -11.07
C GLY A 219 19.84 10.32 -12.46
N ALA A 220 19.01 9.37 -12.88
CA ALA A 220 19.14 8.66 -14.15
C ALA A 220 18.92 9.56 -15.36
N LYS A 221 19.46 9.16 -16.51
CA LYS A 221 19.13 9.80 -17.80
C LYS A 221 17.77 9.34 -18.29
N THR A 222 17.00 10.23 -18.89
CA THR A 222 15.70 9.98 -19.46
C THR A 222 15.80 9.08 -20.71
N GLY A 223 15.04 7.99 -20.73
CA GLY A 223 14.84 7.09 -21.87
C GLY A 223 13.39 7.10 -22.36
N ARG A 224 13.01 6.15 -23.24
CA ARG A 224 11.65 6.01 -23.76
C ARG A 224 10.81 4.99 -22.98
N ASP A 225 11.12 4.80 -21.70
CA ASP A 225 10.41 3.86 -20.83
C ASP A 225 9.18 4.53 -20.20
N GLY A 226 8.11 3.77 -20.06
CA GLY A 226 6.89 4.18 -19.36
C GLY A 226 6.09 5.29 -20.04
N ILE A 227 6.37 5.64 -21.29
CA ILE A 227 5.56 6.62 -22.03
C ILE A 227 4.14 6.07 -22.17
N HIS A 228 3.15 6.83 -21.70
CA HIS A 228 1.76 6.42 -21.51
C HIS A 228 1.50 5.46 -20.31
N GLY A 229 2.43 5.26 -19.39
CA GLY A 229 2.22 4.43 -18.20
C GLY A 229 1.02 4.88 -17.36
N ALA A 230 0.88 6.17 -17.12
CA ALA A 230 -0.28 6.75 -16.42
C ALA A 230 -1.61 6.53 -17.16
N THR A 231 -1.61 6.54 -18.49
CA THR A 231 -2.79 6.24 -19.30
C THR A 231 -3.12 4.75 -19.27
N PHE A 232 -2.10 3.90 -19.34
CA PHE A 232 -2.23 2.45 -19.23
C PHE A 232 -2.82 2.03 -17.87
N ALA A 233 -2.38 2.65 -16.79
CA ALA A 233 -2.93 2.43 -15.45
C ALA A 233 -4.38 2.95 -15.27
N SER A 234 -4.93 3.63 -16.28
CA SER A 234 -6.29 4.17 -16.30
C SER A 234 -7.19 3.47 -17.34
N ALA A 235 -6.84 2.25 -17.76
CA ALA A 235 -7.57 1.45 -18.76
C ALA A 235 -7.68 -0.02 -18.29
N GLU A 236 -8.66 -0.74 -18.82
CA GLU A 236 -8.84 -2.19 -18.58
C GLU A 236 -7.71 -3.00 -19.26
N PHE A 237 -7.41 -4.17 -18.71
CA PHE A 237 -6.42 -5.08 -19.30
C PHE A 237 -6.82 -5.54 -20.69
N SER A 238 -5.90 -5.42 -21.65
CA SER A 238 -6.04 -6.03 -22.96
C SER A 238 -5.38 -7.41 -22.99
N SER A 239 -5.89 -8.32 -23.83
CA SER A 239 -5.26 -9.62 -24.07
C SER A 239 -3.96 -9.53 -24.89
N ASP A 240 -3.55 -8.33 -25.33
CA ASP A 240 -2.40 -8.08 -26.21
C ASP A 240 -1.19 -7.54 -25.43
N ALA A 241 -0.65 -8.39 -24.55
CA ALA A 241 0.45 -8.06 -23.64
C ALA A 241 1.75 -7.56 -24.33
N GLU A 242 1.94 -7.81 -25.64
CA GLU A 242 3.13 -7.31 -26.35
C GLU A 242 3.08 -5.80 -26.62
N GLN A 243 1.89 -5.22 -26.77
CA GLN A 243 1.74 -3.76 -26.96
C GLN A 243 1.93 -2.99 -25.65
N ASP A 244 1.60 -3.62 -24.53
CA ASP A 244 1.63 -2.98 -23.21
C ASP A 244 3.02 -2.97 -22.57
N ARG A 245 3.96 -3.78 -23.08
CA ARG A 245 5.35 -3.86 -22.57
C ARG A 245 6.10 -2.52 -22.60
N SER A 246 5.82 -1.67 -23.56
CA SER A 246 6.47 -0.34 -23.65
C SER A 246 6.03 0.64 -22.57
N ALA A 247 4.91 0.36 -21.90
CA ALA A 247 4.41 1.15 -20.77
C ALA A 247 5.01 0.72 -19.43
N VAL A 248 5.71 -0.43 -19.37
CA VAL A 248 6.38 -0.91 -18.17
C VAL A 248 7.73 -0.23 -18.00
N GLN A 249 8.01 0.19 -16.79
CA GLN A 249 9.26 0.84 -16.38
C GLN A 249 10.31 -0.22 -16.03
N VAL A 250 11.59 0.15 -16.11
CA VAL A 250 12.73 -0.71 -15.71
C VAL A 250 13.47 -0.04 -14.55
N GLY A 251 13.67 -0.75 -13.45
CA GLY A 251 14.30 -0.24 -12.24
C GLY A 251 15.79 -0.60 -12.11
N ASP A 252 16.58 0.33 -11.56
CA ASP A 252 17.98 0.10 -11.16
C ASP A 252 18.15 0.40 -9.66
N PRO A 253 18.03 -0.61 -8.77
CA PRO A 253 18.11 -0.41 -7.33
C PRO A 253 19.48 0.09 -6.85
N PHE A 254 20.55 -0.16 -7.62
CA PHE A 254 21.85 0.38 -7.30
C PHE A 254 21.90 1.91 -7.54
N LEU A 255 21.36 2.35 -8.67
CA LEU A 255 21.26 3.77 -8.98
C LEU A 255 20.31 4.48 -7.99
N GLU A 256 19.18 3.87 -7.67
CA GLU A 256 18.24 4.38 -6.65
C GLU A 256 18.91 4.59 -5.30
N LYS A 257 19.76 3.64 -4.88
CA LYS A 257 20.53 3.78 -3.63
C LYS A 257 21.43 5.02 -3.65
N LEU A 258 22.09 5.28 -4.77
CA LEU A 258 22.93 6.47 -4.92
C LEU A 258 22.09 7.75 -4.91
N VAL A 259 20.96 7.76 -5.62
CA VAL A 259 20.02 8.89 -5.66
C VAL A 259 19.46 9.19 -4.27
N MET A 260 19.03 8.17 -3.55
CA MET A 260 18.52 8.30 -2.17
C MET A 260 19.58 8.90 -1.24
N ASP A 261 20.78 8.32 -1.22
CA ASP A 261 21.87 8.77 -0.32
C ASP A 261 22.30 10.20 -0.66
N ALA A 262 22.41 10.54 -1.94
CA ALA A 262 22.76 11.88 -2.38
C ALA A 262 21.65 12.91 -2.06
N THR A 263 20.38 12.56 -2.27
CA THR A 263 19.24 13.44 -1.95
C THR A 263 19.18 13.73 -0.45
N LEU A 264 19.26 12.71 0.39
CA LEU A 264 19.24 12.87 1.84
C LEU A 264 20.48 13.65 2.36
N THR A 265 21.65 13.45 1.73
CA THR A 265 22.87 14.21 2.03
C THR A 265 22.70 15.68 1.64
N ALA A 266 22.15 15.95 0.46
CA ALA A 266 21.86 17.32 0.01
C ALA A 266 20.90 18.04 0.94
N ILE A 267 19.82 17.37 1.36
CA ILE A 267 18.85 17.90 2.34
C ILE A 267 19.54 18.17 3.69
N GLN A 268 20.39 17.27 4.14
CA GLN A 268 21.12 17.44 5.41
C GLN A 268 22.07 18.63 5.39
N GLN A 269 22.76 18.85 4.27
CA GLN A 269 23.79 19.91 4.16
C GLN A 269 23.23 21.25 3.73
N PHE A 270 22.18 21.27 2.90
CA PHE A 270 21.65 22.44 2.21
C PHE A 270 20.14 22.61 2.34
N GLY A 271 19.50 22.01 3.36
CA GLY A 271 18.04 21.98 3.52
C GLY A 271 17.37 23.36 3.44
N GLU A 272 18.02 24.42 3.98
CA GLU A 272 17.51 25.80 3.86
C GLU A 272 17.57 26.37 2.43
N ALA A 273 18.45 25.84 1.57
CA ALA A 273 18.59 26.26 0.18
C ALA A 273 17.76 25.37 -0.76
N ILE A 274 17.33 24.18 -0.34
CA ILE A 274 16.45 23.30 -1.10
C ILE A 274 15.02 23.69 -0.77
N VAL A 275 14.34 24.30 -1.73
CA VAL A 275 13.00 24.85 -1.60
C VAL A 275 11.93 23.76 -1.74
N GLY A 276 12.20 22.77 -2.58
CA GLY A 276 11.30 21.64 -2.78
C GLY A 276 11.98 20.47 -3.45
N VAL A 277 11.47 19.29 -3.13
CA VAL A 277 11.93 18.00 -3.69
C VAL A 277 10.71 17.18 -4.09
N GLN A 278 10.74 16.60 -5.28
CA GLN A 278 9.72 15.67 -5.74
C GLN A 278 10.36 14.59 -6.61
N ASP A 279 9.83 13.36 -6.54
CA ASP A 279 10.23 12.30 -7.45
C ASP A 279 9.63 12.51 -8.85
N MET A 280 10.17 11.84 -9.85
CA MET A 280 9.61 11.77 -11.19
C MET A 280 9.01 10.37 -11.40
N GLY A 281 7.87 10.12 -10.79
CA GLY A 281 7.10 8.88 -10.91
C GLY A 281 6.18 8.89 -12.13
N ALA A 282 4.90 8.59 -11.91
CA ALA A 282 3.87 8.58 -12.95
C ALA A 282 3.80 9.90 -13.72
N ALA A 283 3.63 9.83 -15.04
CA ALA A 283 3.68 10.94 -16.00
C ALA A 283 5.02 11.72 -16.02
N GLY A 284 6.04 11.29 -15.33
CA GLY A 284 7.42 11.74 -15.49
C GLY A 284 7.68 13.21 -15.14
N LEU A 285 8.39 13.92 -16.03
CA LEU A 285 8.79 15.30 -15.78
C LEU A 285 7.60 16.29 -15.76
N VAL A 286 6.51 15.99 -16.48
CA VAL A 286 5.36 16.92 -16.49
C VAL A 286 4.65 16.92 -15.15
N SER A 287 4.38 15.76 -14.54
CA SER A 287 3.69 15.69 -13.25
C SER A 287 4.50 16.38 -12.16
N SER A 288 5.77 15.99 -11.99
CA SER A 288 6.63 16.55 -10.95
C SER A 288 6.75 18.05 -11.04
N SER A 289 7.10 18.60 -12.22
CA SER A 289 7.34 20.03 -12.38
C SER A 289 6.05 20.87 -12.33
N ALA A 290 4.96 20.40 -12.98
CA ALA A 290 3.70 21.11 -12.99
C ALA A 290 3.02 21.13 -11.61
N GLU A 291 3.07 20.01 -10.88
CA GLU A 291 2.51 19.94 -9.52
C GLU A 291 3.25 20.84 -8.54
N MET A 292 4.61 20.80 -8.54
CA MET A 292 5.41 21.69 -7.71
C MET A 292 5.08 23.16 -7.97
N ALA A 293 4.96 23.56 -9.25
CA ALA A 293 4.58 24.92 -9.63
C ALA A 293 3.13 25.24 -9.22
N GLY A 294 2.19 24.31 -9.42
CA GLY A 294 0.78 24.45 -9.08
C GLY A 294 0.52 24.60 -7.57
N LYS A 295 1.22 23.83 -6.74
CA LYS A 295 1.17 23.93 -5.27
C LYS A 295 1.72 25.27 -4.77
N ALA A 296 2.72 25.80 -5.43
CA ALA A 296 3.32 27.09 -5.09
C ALA A 296 2.55 28.30 -5.64
N GLY A 297 1.62 28.11 -6.58
CA GLY A 297 0.96 29.20 -7.29
C GLY A 297 1.92 30.01 -8.18
N MET A 298 2.97 29.35 -8.69
CA MET A 298 4.04 29.92 -9.50
C MET A 298 3.97 29.39 -10.91
N GLY A 299 4.80 29.97 -11.80
CA GLY A 299 5.10 29.42 -13.11
C GLY A 299 6.44 28.67 -13.09
N ILE A 300 6.71 27.95 -14.15
CA ILE A 300 7.98 27.24 -14.36
C ILE A 300 8.37 27.33 -15.83
N HIS A 301 9.65 27.58 -16.11
CA HIS A 301 10.21 27.53 -17.44
C HIS A 301 11.28 26.44 -17.51
N LEU A 302 11.07 25.45 -18.37
CA LEU A 302 12.01 24.35 -18.59
C LEU A 302 12.67 24.42 -19.97
N GLN A 303 13.96 24.20 -20.02
CA GLN A 303 14.80 24.13 -21.23
C GLN A 303 15.08 22.64 -21.50
N LEU A 304 14.32 22.04 -22.39
CA LEU A 304 14.35 20.60 -22.65
C LEU A 304 15.66 20.13 -23.28
N ASP A 305 16.40 21.02 -23.94
CA ASP A 305 17.74 20.75 -24.44
C ASP A 305 18.72 20.32 -23.34
N ASN A 306 18.47 20.74 -22.10
CA ASN A 306 19.31 20.45 -20.94
C ASN A 306 18.94 19.14 -20.24
N VAL A 307 17.79 18.53 -20.55
CA VAL A 307 17.37 17.27 -19.90
C VAL A 307 18.32 16.14 -20.32
N PRO A 308 18.98 15.44 -19.38
CA PRO A 308 19.85 14.34 -19.70
C PRO A 308 19.12 13.20 -20.41
N GLN A 309 19.61 12.78 -21.56
CA GLN A 309 19.01 11.75 -22.41
C GLN A 309 19.86 10.49 -22.44
N ARG A 310 19.25 9.32 -22.29
CA ARG A 310 19.88 8.01 -22.50
C ARG A 310 19.85 7.62 -23.97
N GLU A 311 18.87 8.08 -24.70
CA GLU A 311 18.64 7.78 -26.11
C GLU A 311 18.72 9.05 -26.97
N THR A 312 19.21 8.89 -28.19
CA THR A 312 19.33 10.01 -29.14
C THR A 312 18.01 10.30 -29.84
N GLY A 313 17.77 11.60 -30.14
CA GLY A 313 16.64 12.02 -30.96
C GLY A 313 15.29 11.91 -30.25
N MET A 314 15.28 12.08 -28.94
CA MET A 314 14.04 12.19 -28.17
C MET A 314 13.33 13.53 -28.47
N THR A 315 12.02 13.48 -28.58
CA THR A 315 11.17 14.65 -28.80
C THR A 315 10.77 15.31 -27.48
N PRO A 316 10.28 16.55 -27.48
CA PRO A 316 9.72 17.20 -26.30
C PRO A 316 8.62 16.35 -25.62
N TYR A 317 7.77 15.72 -26.42
CA TYR A 317 6.72 14.80 -25.95
C TYR A 317 7.30 13.62 -25.15
N GLU A 318 8.31 12.94 -25.73
CA GLU A 318 8.94 11.79 -25.09
C GLU A 318 9.72 12.18 -23.82
N LEU A 319 10.41 13.33 -23.82
CA LEU A 319 11.16 13.83 -22.66
C LEU A 319 10.25 14.15 -21.46
N MET A 320 9.08 14.73 -21.74
CA MET A 320 8.14 15.17 -20.71
C MET A 320 7.33 14.01 -20.12
N LEU A 321 6.99 13.00 -20.93
CA LEU A 321 6.08 11.91 -20.57
C LEU A 321 6.78 10.59 -20.25
N SER A 322 8.11 10.53 -20.41
CA SER A 322 8.89 9.36 -19.98
C SER A 322 8.81 9.17 -18.48
N GLU A 323 8.59 7.93 -18.05
CA GLU A 323 8.56 7.52 -16.64
C GLU A 323 9.82 6.73 -16.26
N SER A 324 10.99 7.04 -16.88
CA SER A 324 12.28 6.46 -16.45
C SER A 324 12.44 6.62 -14.95
N GLN A 325 12.85 5.54 -14.29
CA GLN A 325 13.00 5.48 -12.85
C GLN A 325 14.25 6.23 -12.34
N GLU A 326 14.44 6.31 -11.04
CA GLU A 326 15.61 6.84 -10.34
C GLU A 326 15.91 8.31 -10.69
N ARG A 327 14.86 9.13 -10.83
CA ARG A 327 14.97 10.56 -11.14
C ARG A 327 14.25 11.41 -10.09
N MET A 328 14.88 12.52 -9.72
CA MET A 328 14.30 13.49 -8.80
C MET A 328 14.36 14.90 -9.40
N LEU A 329 13.38 15.73 -9.00
CA LEU A 329 13.34 17.14 -9.32
C LEU A 329 13.51 17.96 -8.03
N LEU A 330 14.49 18.87 -8.02
CA LEU A 330 14.74 19.77 -6.89
C LEU A 330 14.52 21.21 -7.33
N VAL A 331 13.96 22.02 -6.46
CA VAL A 331 13.97 23.48 -6.60
C VAL A 331 14.96 24.03 -5.57
N VAL A 332 15.95 24.77 -6.07
CA VAL A 332 17.08 25.25 -5.28
C VAL A 332 17.12 26.78 -5.33
N THR A 333 17.34 27.41 -4.18
CA THR A 333 17.53 28.86 -4.07
C THR A 333 18.68 29.30 -4.97
N LYS A 334 18.43 30.33 -5.81
CA LYS A 334 19.41 30.85 -6.77
C LYS A 334 20.76 31.17 -6.13
N GLY A 335 21.82 30.66 -6.73
CA GLY A 335 23.18 30.80 -6.26
C GLY A 335 23.72 29.65 -5.40
N HIS A 336 22.88 28.66 -5.08
CA HIS A 336 23.27 27.45 -4.35
C HIS A 336 23.37 26.21 -5.27
N GLU A 337 23.08 26.34 -6.56
CA GLU A 337 23.02 25.24 -7.53
C GLU A 337 24.29 24.42 -7.55
N ALA A 338 25.44 25.08 -7.70
CA ALA A 338 26.72 24.41 -7.81
C ALA A 338 27.08 23.58 -6.56
N ALA A 339 26.70 24.05 -5.37
CA ALA A 339 26.95 23.34 -4.13
C ALA A 339 26.08 22.08 -4.02
N VAL A 340 24.78 22.19 -4.39
CA VAL A 340 23.87 21.04 -4.40
C VAL A 340 24.28 20.05 -5.51
N GLN A 341 24.59 20.51 -6.72
CA GLN A 341 25.07 19.67 -7.82
C GLN A 341 26.32 18.85 -7.43
N ALA A 342 27.24 19.43 -6.67
CA ALA A 342 28.45 18.75 -6.24
C ALA A 342 28.15 17.48 -5.43
N VAL A 343 27.11 17.47 -4.59
CA VAL A 343 26.71 16.28 -3.80
C VAL A 343 26.35 15.10 -4.72
N PHE A 344 25.57 15.37 -5.75
CA PHE A 344 25.18 14.33 -6.72
C PHE A 344 26.34 13.89 -7.61
N GLN A 345 27.17 14.84 -8.05
CA GLN A 345 28.32 14.55 -8.88
C GLN A 345 29.38 13.70 -8.14
N GLU A 346 29.56 13.89 -6.82
CA GLU A 346 30.41 13.03 -5.98
C GLU A 346 29.91 11.58 -5.96
N ALA A 347 28.60 11.37 -6.11
CA ALA A 347 27.99 10.05 -6.26
C ALA A 347 27.96 9.53 -7.71
N ASN A 348 28.57 10.23 -8.66
CA ASN A 348 28.55 9.96 -10.11
C ASN A 348 27.12 10.01 -10.71
N LEU A 349 26.28 10.87 -10.20
CA LEU A 349 24.91 11.07 -10.70
C LEU A 349 24.85 12.30 -11.60
N GLU A 350 23.90 12.28 -12.57
CA GLU A 350 23.54 13.49 -13.30
C GLU A 350 22.94 14.52 -12.32
N ALA A 351 23.31 15.78 -12.49
CA ALA A 351 22.79 16.90 -11.74
C ALA A 351 22.84 18.15 -12.63
N VAL A 352 21.73 18.46 -13.28
CA VAL A 352 21.68 19.44 -14.38
C VAL A 352 20.58 20.48 -14.12
N VAL A 353 20.94 21.75 -14.30
CA VAL A 353 19.95 22.85 -14.31
C VAL A 353 19.13 22.75 -15.60
N ILE A 354 17.86 22.50 -15.46
CA ILE A 354 16.92 22.37 -16.59
C ILE A 354 15.94 23.54 -16.71
N GLY A 355 15.92 24.47 -15.75
CA GLY A 355 15.00 25.61 -15.82
C GLY A 355 15.00 26.48 -14.57
N GLU A 356 14.00 27.30 -14.47
CA GLU A 356 13.79 28.21 -13.34
C GLU A 356 12.30 28.40 -13.01
N VAL A 357 12.02 28.74 -11.76
CA VAL A 357 10.70 29.14 -11.28
C VAL A 357 10.40 30.57 -11.73
N THR A 358 9.19 30.83 -12.22
CA THR A 358 8.77 32.15 -12.72
C THR A 358 7.55 32.67 -11.96
N ALA A 359 7.33 33.99 -11.99
CA ALA A 359 6.16 34.62 -11.43
C ALA A 359 4.97 34.68 -12.41
N THR A 360 5.07 34.03 -13.57
CA THR A 360 4.10 34.16 -14.68
C THR A 360 2.84 33.31 -14.53
N GLU A 361 2.81 32.35 -13.59
CA GLU A 361 1.82 31.26 -13.47
C GLU A 361 1.69 30.45 -14.79
N ARG A 362 2.73 30.47 -15.64
CA ARG A 362 2.79 29.74 -16.90
C ARG A 362 3.70 28.54 -16.79
N TYR A 363 3.32 27.45 -17.43
CA TYR A 363 4.12 26.27 -17.68
C TYR A 363 4.71 26.41 -19.08
N GLU A 364 5.98 26.80 -19.15
CA GLU A 364 6.66 27.12 -20.39
C GLU A 364 7.77 26.13 -20.68
N LEU A 365 7.76 25.52 -21.86
CA LEU A 365 8.78 24.59 -22.33
C LEU A 365 9.44 25.16 -23.58
N THR A 366 10.78 25.15 -23.58
CA THR A 366 11.58 25.52 -24.76
C THR A 366 12.41 24.35 -25.25
N TRP A 367 12.53 24.22 -26.58
CA TRP A 367 13.30 23.21 -27.28
C TRP A 367 13.96 23.82 -28.51
N HIS A 368 15.29 23.69 -28.63
CA HIS A 368 16.06 24.32 -29.71
C HIS A 368 15.79 25.81 -29.90
N GLY A 369 15.52 26.50 -28.79
CA GLY A 369 15.23 27.93 -28.78
C GLY A 369 13.80 28.31 -29.18
N GLU A 370 12.93 27.33 -29.46
CA GLU A 370 11.52 27.54 -29.76
C GLU A 370 10.63 27.13 -28.55
N THR A 371 9.53 27.86 -28.33
CA THR A 371 8.52 27.49 -27.32
C THR A 371 7.67 26.37 -27.86
N VAL A 372 7.75 25.19 -27.21
CA VAL A 372 7.00 23.97 -27.59
C VAL A 372 5.76 23.75 -26.73
N ALA A 373 5.66 24.40 -25.57
CA ALA A 373 4.42 24.49 -24.80
C ALA A 373 4.39 25.79 -23.99
N ASP A 374 3.20 26.38 -23.88
CA ASP A 374 2.94 27.54 -23.04
C ASP A 374 1.49 27.46 -22.52
N LEU A 375 1.36 26.99 -21.27
CA LEU A 375 0.10 26.57 -20.65
C LEU A 375 -0.11 27.26 -19.30
N PRO A 376 -1.36 27.57 -18.88
CA PRO A 376 -1.60 28.00 -17.51
C PRO A 376 -1.37 26.83 -16.55
N VAL A 377 -0.46 26.96 -15.58
CA VAL A 377 -0.15 25.91 -14.60
C VAL A 377 -1.40 25.37 -13.92
N LYS A 378 -2.21 26.27 -13.39
CA LYS A 378 -3.44 25.88 -12.68
C LYS A 378 -4.41 25.09 -13.55
N PHE A 379 -4.52 25.41 -14.82
CA PHE A 379 -5.39 24.68 -15.74
C PHE A 379 -4.82 23.31 -16.10
N LEU A 380 -3.51 23.20 -16.26
CA LEU A 380 -2.83 21.93 -16.53
C LEU A 380 -2.98 20.95 -15.32
N THR A 381 -2.83 21.46 -14.09
CA THR A 381 -2.82 20.63 -12.86
C THR A 381 -4.19 20.36 -12.26
N GLN A 382 -5.25 21.00 -12.77
CA GLN A 382 -6.61 20.86 -12.24
C GLN A 382 -7.56 20.29 -13.27
N ALA A 383 -7.56 18.97 -13.45
CA ALA A 383 -8.51 18.29 -14.31
C ALA A 383 -9.98 18.62 -13.91
N PRO A 384 -10.91 18.68 -14.88
CA PRO A 384 -12.32 18.83 -14.60
C PRO A 384 -12.82 17.68 -13.71
N LYS A 385 -13.47 18.01 -12.60
CA LYS A 385 -14.04 17.01 -11.70
C LYS A 385 -15.21 16.30 -12.39
N GLN A 386 -15.25 15.01 -12.24
CA GLN A 386 -16.36 14.18 -12.68
C GLN A 386 -17.18 13.74 -11.46
N ILE A 387 -18.50 13.93 -11.55
CA ILE A 387 -19.44 13.43 -10.53
C ILE A 387 -19.99 12.12 -11.07
N MET A 388 -19.65 11.03 -10.39
CA MET A 388 -20.05 9.69 -10.79
C MET A 388 -21.38 9.30 -10.15
N GLU A 389 -22.19 8.55 -10.88
CA GLU A 389 -23.41 7.95 -10.37
C GLU A 389 -23.06 6.83 -9.38
N GLN A 390 -23.93 6.61 -8.39
CA GLN A 390 -23.80 5.52 -7.40
C GLN A 390 -25.07 4.70 -7.41
N VAL A 391 -24.93 3.41 -7.66
CA VAL A 391 -26.02 2.43 -7.61
C VAL A 391 -25.63 1.29 -6.69
N GLN A 392 -26.45 1.03 -5.69
CA GLN A 392 -26.22 -0.10 -4.80
C GLN A 392 -26.31 -1.42 -5.57
N PRO A 393 -25.26 -2.26 -5.54
CA PRO A 393 -25.26 -3.56 -6.20
C PRO A 393 -26.45 -4.44 -5.84
N ALA A 394 -26.98 -5.16 -6.81
CA ALA A 394 -28.14 -6.03 -6.61
C ALA A 394 -27.91 -7.09 -5.52
N ARG A 395 -26.68 -7.60 -5.38
CA ARG A 395 -26.28 -8.56 -4.35
C ARG A 395 -26.40 -8.01 -2.93
N LEU A 396 -26.20 -6.70 -2.74
CA LEU A 396 -26.35 -6.04 -1.43
C LEU A 396 -27.82 -5.75 -1.09
N GLN A 397 -28.67 -5.54 -2.11
CA GLN A 397 -30.11 -5.37 -1.91
C GLN A 397 -30.80 -6.69 -1.57
N ASN A 398 -30.38 -7.78 -2.21
CA ASN A 398 -30.95 -9.12 -2.07
C ASN A 398 -29.82 -10.14 -1.80
N PRO A 399 -29.21 -10.11 -0.60
CA PRO A 399 -28.12 -11.02 -0.29
C PRO A 399 -28.59 -12.48 -0.30
N ALA A 400 -27.68 -13.36 -0.70
CA ALA A 400 -27.88 -14.80 -0.59
C ALA A 400 -28.11 -15.22 0.89
N PRO A 401 -28.71 -16.38 1.14
CA PRO A 401 -28.87 -16.90 2.50
C PRO A 401 -27.54 -17.02 3.25
N ASP A 402 -27.56 -16.81 4.56
CA ASP A 402 -26.40 -16.97 5.42
C ASP A 402 -25.88 -18.42 5.39
N PHE A 403 -24.58 -18.53 5.44
CA PHE A 403 -23.90 -19.82 5.49
C PHE A 403 -24.08 -20.48 6.86
N THR A 404 -24.36 -21.77 6.85
CA THR A 404 -24.46 -22.60 8.05
C THR A 404 -23.28 -23.58 8.07
N PRO A 405 -22.29 -23.39 8.95
CA PRO A 405 -21.10 -24.23 9.00
C PRO A 405 -21.39 -25.64 9.49
N ARG A 406 -20.63 -26.62 9.00
CA ARG A 406 -20.70 -28.03 9.44
C ARG A 406 -19.28 -28.55 9.70
N VAL A 407 -19.02 -28.93 10.95
CA VAL A 407 -17.75 -29.55 11.35
C VAL A 407 -18.05 -30.92 11.92
N ALA A 408 -17.94 -31.95 11.09
CA ALA A 408 -18.15 -33.33 11.50
C ALA A 408 -16.91 -33.96 12.12
N ASP A 409 -15.73 -33.59 11.64
CA ASP A 409 -14.41 -33.97 12.16
C ASP A 409 -13.56 -32.72 12.33
N LEU A 410 -13.37 -32.30 13.57
CA LEU A 410 -12.62 -31.10 13.93
C LEU A 410 -11.18 -31.19 13.46
N THR A 411 -10.54 -32.35 13.57
CA THR A 411 -9.12 -32.53 13.19
C THR A 411 -8.90 -32.30 11.71
N THR A 412 -9.77 -32.87 10.88
CA THR A 412 -9.70 -32.70 9.42
C THR A 412 -9.96 -31.26 9.01
N VAL A 413 -11.05 -30.66 9.52
CA VAL A 413 -11.38 -29.27 9.15
C VAL A 413 -10.30 -28.30 9.60
N TRP A 414 -9.72 -28.48 10.78
CA TRP A 414 -8.63 -27.61 11.26
C TRP A 414 -7.39 -27.71 10.37
N GLN A 415 -7.01 -28.94 10.01
CA GLN A 415 -5.91 -29.17 9.09
C GLN A 415 -6.16 -28.57 7.72
N ASP A 416 -7.38 -28.71 7.19
CA ASP A 416 -7.74 -28.18 5.86
C ASP A 416 -7.77 -26.65 5.84
N ILE A 417 -8.24 -25.99 6.93
CA ILE A 417 -8.19 -24.52 7.07
C ILE A 417 -6.73 -24.03 7.12
N LEU A 418 -5.88 -24.65 7.92
CA LEU A 418 -4.46 -24.29 7.99
C LEU A 418 -3.71 -24.49 6.66
N ALA A 419 -4.20 -25.36 5.79
CA ALA A 419 -3.66 -25.61 4.46
C ALA A 419 -4.25 -24.70 3.37
N GLN A 420 -5.27 -23.86 3.67
CA GLN A 420 -5.76 -22.88 2.70
C GLN A 420 -4.65 -21.89 2.35
N PRO A 421 -4.40 -21.60 1.06
CA PRO A 421 -3.29 -20.72 0.67
C PRO A 421 -3.30 -19.35 1.34
N THR A 422 -4.49 -18.77 1.60
CA THR A 422 -4.61 -17.48 2.30
C THR A 422 -4.20 -17.58 3.77
N VAL A 423 -4.51 -18.68 4.46
CA VAL A 423 -4.15 -18.93 5.87
C VAL A 423 -2.72 -19.43 6.02
N ALA A 424 -2.30 -20.38 5.19
CA ALA A 424 -1.04 -21.09 5.29
C ALA A 424 0.19 -20.17 5.39
N SER A 425 1.26 -20.67 6.00
CA SER A 425 2.53 -19.94 6.14
C SER A 425 3.09 -19.48 4.81
N LYS A 426 3.45 -18.20 4.73
CA LYS A 426 4.12 -17.59 3.59
C LYS A 426 5.66 -17.67 3.68
N ALA A 427 6.20 -18.42 4.65
CA ALA A 427 7.64 -18.50 4.91
C ALA A 427 8.46 -18.91 3.68
N SER A 428 7.91 -19.77 2.81
CA SER A 428 8.54 -20.15 1.54
C SER A 428 8.72 -18.96 0.58
N LEU A 429 7.89 -17.93 0.68
CA LEU A 429 7.89 -16.72 -0.14
C LEU A 429 8.74 -15.62 0.51
N PHE A 430 8.43 -15.22 1.73
CA PHE A 430 9.12 -14.08 2.35
C PHE A 430 10.58 -14.36 2.76
N ARG A 431 11.05 -15.61 2.76
CA ARG A 431 12.49 -15.91 2.94
C ARG A 431 13.40 -15.34 1.83
N HIS A 432 12.84 -14.91 0.71
CA HIS A 432 13.55 -14.23 -0.37
C HIS A 432 13.83 -12.76 -0.06
N PHE A 433 13.10 -12.18 0.87
CA PHE A 433 13.28 -10.81 1.34
C PHE A 433 14.30 -10.73 2.45
N ASP A 434 15.23 -9.78 2.38
CA ASP A 434 16.07 -9.47 3.53
C ASP A 434 15.25 -8.64 4.54
N SER A 435 14.67 -9.32 5.50
CA SER A 435 13.89 -8.67 6.57
C SER A 435 14.76 -8.11 7.71
N MET A 436 16.08 -8.33 7.67
CA MET A 436 17.01 -8.03 8.76
C MET A 436 18.11 -7.06 8.41
N VAL A 437 18.23 -6.62 7.17
CA VAL A 437 19.22 -5.61 6.77
C VAL A 437 19.10 -4.38 7.68
N ARG A 438 20.22 -3.76 8.04
CA ARG A 438 20.34 -2.72 9.08
C ARG A 438 20.10 -3.18 10.52
N THR A 439 19.69 -4.43 10.75
CA THR A 439 19.56 -5.11 12.06
C THR A 439 18.64 -4.39 13.08
N ASN A 440 17.58 -3.75 12.60
CA ASN A 440 16.61 -3.04 13.46
C ASN A 440 15.29 -3.77 13.66
N THR A 441 15.01 -4.82 12.87
CA THR A 441 13.78 -5.59 12.95
C THR A 441 13.73 -6.40 14.24
N VAL A 442 12.70 -6.17 15.05
CA VAL A 442 12.46 -6.85 16.33
C VAL A 442 11.46 -7.99 16.16
N ILE A 443 10.29 -7.70 15.54
CA ILE A 443 9.33 -8.72 15.12
C ILE A 443 9.50 -8.89 13.60
N LYS A 444 9.81 -10.11 13.18
CA LYS A 444 10.01 -10.50 11.79
C LYS A 444 8.69 -10.88 11.14
N PRO A 445 8.66 -11.06 9.80
CA PRO A 445 7.50 -11.61 9.11
C PRO A 445 6.98 -12.90 9.76
N GLY A 446 5.64 -13.02 9.86
CA GLY A 446 4.95 -14.15 10.52
C GLY A 446 4.34 -13.81 11.89
N GLY A 447 4.37 -12.56 12.33
CA GLY A 447 3.57 -12.04 13.45
C GLY A 447 2.47 -11.12 12.94
N ASP A 448 1.60 -10.62 13.83
CA ASP A 448 0.46 -9.75 13.49
C ASP A 448 0.92 -8.43 12.87
N ALA A 449 1.97 -7.83 13.41
CA ALA A 449 2.64 -6.68 12.81
C ALA A 449 4.16 -6.81 12.91
N ALA A 450 4.86 -6.24 11.94
CA ALA A 450 6.31 -6.09 12.01
C ALA A 450 6.66 -4.98 12.99
N VAL A 451 7.77 -5.12 13.73
CA VAL A 451 8.27 -4.09 14.64
C VAL A 451 9.73 -3.77 14.34
N VAL A 452 10.01 -2.48 14.12
CA VAL A 452 11.35 -1.96 13.81
C VAL A 452 11.74 -0.93 14.87
N ARG A 453 12.84 -1.17 15.59
CA ARG A 453 13.34 -0.24 16.61
C ARG A 453 14.01 1.00 15.99
N LEU A 454 13.88 2.14 16.66
CA LEU A 454 14.57 3.37 16.31
C LEU A 454 15.86 3.49 17.13
N ARG A 455 17.01 3.29 16.47
CA ARG A 455 18.31 3.29 17.16
C ARG A 455 18.59 4.62 17.88
N GLY A 456 19.20 4.54 19.04
CA GLY A 456 19.51 5.70 19.88
C GLY A 456 18.33 6.21 20.72
N THR A 457 17.17 5.54 20.59
CA THR A 457 15.96 5.82 21.38
C THR A 457 15.45 4.54 22.05
N LYS A 458 14.40 4.69 22.86
CA LYS A 458 13.61 3.55 23.36
C LYS A 458 12.41 3.19 22.45
N LYS A 459 12.18 3.97 21.41
CA LYS A 459 11.02 3.84 20.52
C LYS A 459 11.19 2.70 19.53
N ALA A 460 10.04 2.16 19.11
CA ALA A 460 9.93 1.32 17.93
C ALA A 460 8.65 1.67 17.16
N LEU A 461 8.63 1.33 15.87
CA LEU A 461 7.44 1.44 15.03
C LEU A 461 6.91 0.04 14.75
N ALA A 462 5.64 -0.18 15.03
CA ALA A 462 4.89 -1.33 14.53
C ALA A 462 4.23 -0.97 13.21
N MET A 463 4.13 -1.90 12.27
CA MET A 463 3.53 -1.65 10.96
C MET A 463 2.91 -2.91 10.38
N THR A 464 1.76 -2.75 9.73
CA THR A 464 1.01 -3.81 9.08
C THR A 464 0.34 -3.32 7.81
N THR A 465 0.02 -4.25 6.90
CA THR A 465 -0.92 -4.07 5.79
C THR A 465 -2.00 -5.11 5.92
N ASP A 466 -3.27 -4.74 5.67
CA ASP A 466 -4.40 -5.61 5.91
C ASP A 466 -5.62 -5.30 5.05
N VAL A 467 -6.30 -6.31 4.52
CA VAL A 467 -7.66 -6.27 3.99
C VAL A 467 -8.23 -7.66 3.74
N ASN A 468 -9.46 -7.91 4.18
CA ASN A 468 -10.22 -9.07 3.73
C ASN A 468 -11.25 -8.64 2.67
N ALA A 469 -10.91 -8.88 1.39
CA ALA A 469 -11.73 -8.45 0.25
C ALA A 469 -13.08 -9.17 0.15
N ARG A 470 -13.25 -10.35 0.75
CA ARG A 470 -14.54 -11.06 0.81
C ARG A 470 -15.53 -10.31 1.69
N PHE A 471 -15.03 -9.69 2.78
CA PHE A 471 -15.88 -8.85 3.65
C PHE A 471 -16.31 -7.57 2.93
N THR A 472 -15.41 -6.91 2.22
CA THR A 472 -15.77 -5.72 1.44
C THR A 472 -16.70 -6.04 0.26
N TYR A 473 -16.59 -7.22 -0.33
CA TYR A 473 -17.53 -7.70 -1.33
C TYR A 473 -18.93 -7.93 -0.74
N LEU A 474 -19.03 -8.52 0.45
CA LEU A 474 -20.32 -8.74 1.13
C LEU A 474 -20.97 -7.44 1.60
N ASP A 475 -20.20 -6.50 2.10
CA ASP A 475 -20.65 -5.16 2.48
C ASP A 475 -19.45 -4.20 2.48
N PRO A 476 -19.33 -3.30 1.50
CA PRO A 476 -18.15 -2.42 1.37
C PRO A 476 -17.99 -1.44 2.54
N TYR A 477 -19.10 -1.01 3.16
CA TYR A 477 -19.07 -0.12 4.31
C TYR A 477 -18.58 -0.85 5.59
N ILE A 478 -19.19 -1.99 5.90
CA ILE A 478 -18.79 -2.79 7.06
C ILE A 478 -17.40 -3.41 6.83
N GLY A 479 -17.09 -3.87 5.61
CA GLY A 479 -15.78 -4.40 5.25
C GLY A 479 -14.68 -3.37 5.40
N GLY A 480 -14.93 -2.11 5.00
CA GLY A 480 -13.99 -1.00 5.23
C GLY A 480 -13.75 -0.71 6.72
N GLN A 481 -14.79 -0.80 7.57
CA GLN A 481 -14.62 -0.71 9.02
C GLN A 481 -13.78 -1.86 9.57
N ARG A 482 -14.03 -3.10 9.12
CA ARG A 482 -13.31 -4.29 9.57
C ARG A 482 -11.82 -4.22 9.21
N ALA A 483 -11.46 -3.78 8.00
CA ALA A 483 -10.08 -3.63 7.57
C ALA A 483 -9.27 -2.68 8.50
N VAL A 484 -9.86 -1.54 8.87
CA VAL A 484 -9.21 -0.63 9.83
C VAL A 484 -9.15 -1.23 11.23
N ALA A 485 -10.20 -1.93 11.67
CA ALA A 485 -10.26 -2.54 13.00
C ALA A 485 -9.22 -3.65 13.17
N GLU A 486 -9.02 -4.46 12.12
CA GLU A 486 -8.06 -5.56 12.08
C GLU A 486 -6.63 -5.05 12.01
N ALA A 487 -6.34 -4.10 11.12
CA ALA A 487 -5.04 -3.44 11.10
C ALA A 487 -4.67 -2.84 12.47
N ALA A 488 -5.63 -2.23 13.18
CA ALA A 488 -5.41 -1.74 14.54
C ALA A 488 -5.20 -2.90 15.55
N GLY A 489 -5.91 -4.01 15.40
CA GLY A 489 -5.71 -5.23 16.19
C GLY A 489 -4.30 -5.76 16.07
N ASN A 490 -3.81 -5.89 14.84
CA ASN A 490 -2.44 -6.32 14.52
C ASN A 490 -1.39 -5.44 15.21
N ILE A 491 -1.54 -4.12 15.13
CA ILE A 491 -0.62 -3.17 15.81
C ILE A 491 -0.67 -3.35 17.33
N ILE A 492 -1.88 -3.39 17.90
CA ILE A 492 -2.11 -3.48 19.35
C ILE A 492 -1.60 -4.79 19.92
N ALA A 493 -1.72 -5.90 19.19
CA ALA A 493 -1.21 -7.20 19.61
C ALA A 493 0.31 -7.20 19.86
N THR A 494 1.05 -6.27 19.25
CA THR A 494 2.48 -6.07 19.54
C THR A 494 2.75 -5.20 20.77
N GLY A 495 1.74 -4.48 21.28
CA GLY A 495 1.86 -3.49 22.38
C GLY A 495 2.03 -2.03 21.89
N ALA A 496 1.91 -1.77 20.58
CA ALA A 496 2.00 -0.44 19.99
C ALA A 496 0.65 0.30 20.00
N LEU A 497 0.70 1.62 20.11
CA LEU A 497 -0.46 2.49 19.88
C LEU A 497 -0.59 2.80 18.38
N PRO A 498 -1.71 2.49 17.71
CA PRO A 498 -1.98 2.94 16.35
C PRO A 498 -1.94 4.48 16.27
N ILE A 499 -1.23 5.03 15.27
CA ILE A 499 -1.05 6.49 15.15
C ILE A 499 -1.44 7.07 13.79
N GLY A 500 -1.47 6.26 12.72
CA GLY A 500 -1.88 6.73 11.40
C GLY A 500 -2.05 5.64 10.38
N ILE A 501 -2.80 5.98 9.34
CA ILE A 501 -3.22 5.10 8.25
C ILE A 501 -2.72 5.66 6.91
N THR A 502 -2.28 4.77 6.05
CA THR A 502 -2.24 4.92 4.60
C THR A 502 -3.16 3.87 3.98
N ASP A 503 -3.67 4.13 2.79
CA ASP A 503 -4.51 3.16 2.09
C ASP A 503 -4.02 2.89 0.67
N CYS A 504 -4.45 1.75 0.11
CA CYS A 504 -4.37 1.49 -1.31
C CYS A 504 -5.70 0.90 -1.78
N LEU A 505 -6.50 1.73 -2.45
CA LEU A 505 -7.87 1.41 -2.82
C LEU A 505 -7.89 0.75 -4.20
N ASN A 506 -8.08 -0.57 -4.25
CA ASN A 506 -8.11 -1.34 -5.49
C ASN A 506 -9.55 -1.71 -5.86
N PHE A 507 -10.05 -1.20 -6.98
CA PHE A 507 -11.41 -1.38 -7.47
C PHE A 507 -11.42 -1.59 -8.99
N GLY A 508 -12.55 -2.05 -9.53
CA GLY A 508 -12.79 -2.16 -10.96
C GLY A 508 -13.00 -0.79 -11.63
N ASN A 509 -13.72 -0.79 -12.75
CA ASN A 509 -13.96 0.42 -13.55
C ASN A 509 -14.91 1.39 -12.81
N PRO A 510 -14.48 2.62 -12.49
CA PRO A 510 -15.29 3.60 -11.77
C PRO A 510 -16.43 4.18 -12.63
N ASP A 511 -16.49 3.91 -13.93
CA ASP A 511 -17.61 4.29 -14.80
C ASP A 511 -18.83 3.36 -14.60
N ASP A 512 -18.63 2.20 -13.95
CA ASP A 512 -19.72 1.38 -13.45
C ASP A 512 -20.26 1.98 -12.14
N PRO A 513 -21.56 2.39 -12.09
CA PRO A 513 -22.15 2.98 -10.91
C PRO A 513 -22.17 2.05 -9.68
N GLU A 514 -22.19 0.73 -9.86
CA GLU A 514 -22.12 -0.24 -8.76
C GLU A 514 -20.71 -0.26 -8.15
N ILE A 515 -19.66 -0.27 -8.96
CA ILE A 515 -18.26 -0.22 -8.51
C ILE A 515 -17.97 1.12 -7.82
N TYR A 516 -18.47 2.22 -8.38
CA TYR A 516 -18.28 3.52 -7.73
C TYR A 516 -19.03 3.63 -6.38
N TYR A 517 -20.18 2.98 -6.26
CA TYR A 517 -20.87 2.83 -4.97
C TYR A 517 -19.99 2.06 -3.96
N GLU A 518 -19.38 0.97 -4.38
CA GLU A 518 -18.50 0.17 -3.52
C GLU A 518 -17.28 0.97 -3.03
N LEU A 519 -16.66 1.75 -3.91
CA LEU A 519 -15.58 2.65 -3.56
C LEU A 519 -16.04 3.68 -2.51
N ALA A 520 -17.17 4.34 -2.74
CA ALA A 520 -17.69 5.36 -1.85
C ALA A 520 -18.06 4.80 -0.47
N GLN A 521 -18.67 3.61 -0.42
CA GLN A 521 -19.06 2.96 0.84
C GLN A 521 -17.84 2.43 1.60
N SER A 522 -16.85 1.85 0.92
CA SER A 522 -15.59 1.43 1.54
C SER A 522 -14.88 2.60 2.21
N VAL A 523 -14.73 3.73 1.49
CA VAL A 523 -14.14 4.96 2.02
C VAL A 523 -14.93 5.49 3.22
N ALA A 524 -16.26 5.44 3.19
CA ALA A 524 -17.10 5.87 4.31
C ALA A 524 -16.88 4.99 5.55
N GLY A 525 -16.80 3.66 5.37
CA GLY A 525 -16.54 2.71 6.45
C GLY A 525 -15.14 2.88 7.06
N ILE A 526 -14.11 2.98 6.24
CA ILE A 526 -12.74 3.26 6.65
C ILE A 526 -12.67 4.55 7.48
N ASN A 527 -13.25 5.62 6.96
CA ASN A 527 -13.24 6.93 7.60
C ASN A 527 -13.93 6.93 8.97
N GLU A 528 -15.04 6.22 9.11
CA GLU A 528 -15.75 6.12 10.38
C GLU A 528 -14.95 5.37 11.44
N MET A 529 -14.32 4.24 11.06
CA MET A 529 -13.52 3.47 12.02
C MET A 529 -12.21 4.19 12.37
N ALA A 530 -11.57 4.85 11.41
CA ALA A 530 -10.37 5.67 11.64
C ALA A 530 -10.63 6.79 12.68
N ARG A 531 -11.79 7.45 12.60
CA ARG A 531 -12.22 8.44 13.60
C ARG A 531 -12.45 7.81 14.98
N GLN A 532 -13.09 6.63 15.02
CA GLN A 532 -13.39 5.91 16.26
C GLN A 532 -12.13 5.60 17.07
N ILE A 533 -11.04 5.18 16.37
CA ILE A 533 -9.77 4.83 17.01
C ILE A 533 -8.75 5.99 17.04
N ASN A 534 -9.15 7.19 16.63
CA ASN A 534 -8.31 8.40 16.53
C ASN A 534 -7.02 8.20 15.71
N THR A 535 -7.10 7.45 14.60
CA THR A 535 -5.96 7.12 13.73
C THR A 535 -6.20 7.68 12.33
N PRO A 536 -5.68 8.89 12.00
CA PRO A 536 -6.01 9.61 10.76
C PRO A 536 -5.42 8.95 9.52
N ILE A 537 -6.12 9.12 8.38
CA ILE A 537 -5.64 8.71 7.05
C ILE A 537 -4.79 9.86 6.49
N ILE A 538 -3.49 9.68 6.38
CA ILE A 538 -2.54 10.77 6.04
C ILE A 538 -1.95 10.67 4.65
N SER A 539 -2.08 9.53 4.01
CA SER A 539 -1.61 9.26 2.63
C SER A 539 -2.40 8.10 2.04
N GLY A 540 -2.19 7.82 0.78
CA GLY A 540 -2.80 6.67 0.12
C GLY A 540 -2.69 6.76 -1.40
N ASN A 541 -3.22 5.73 -2.06
CA ASN A 541 -3.27 5.57 -3.51
C ASN A 541 -4.60 4.96 -3.93
N VAL A 542 -5.03 5.21 -5.15
CA VAL A 542 -6.20 4.58 -5.75
C VAL A 542 -5.81 3.89 -7.05
N SER A 543 -6.06 2.60 -7.12
CA SER A 543 -5.95 1.78 -8.32
C SER A 543 -7.33 1.38 -8.83
N LEU A 544 -7.70 1.84 -10.01
CA LEU A 544 -8.98 1.57 -10.65
C LEU A 544 -8.77 0.72 -11.91
N TYR A 545 -9.87 0.30 -12.54
CA TYR A 545 -9.84 -0.53 -13.74
C TYR A 545 -9.19 -1.90 -13.55
N ASN A 546 -9.18 -2.43 -12.30
CA ASN A 546 -8.71 -3.78 -12.03
C ASN A 546 -9.77 -4.80 -12.48
N GLU A 547 -9.83 -5.04 -13.78
CA GLU A 547 -10.79 -5.91 -14.46
C GLU A 547 -10.07 -6.79 -15.49
N THR A 548 -10.59 -7.98 -15.68
CA THR A 548 -10.13 -8.90 -16.73
C THR A 548 -11.35 -9.42 -17.47
N ASP A 549 -11.42 -9.23 -18.78
CA ASP A 549 -12.55 -9.65 -19.64
C ASP A 549 -13.91 -9.15 -19.14
N GLY A 550 -13.95 -7.93 -18.58
CA GLY A 550 -15.16 -7.29 -18.05
C GLY A 550 -15.59 -7.81 -16.66
N ALA A 551 -14.77 -8.61 -15.99
CA ALA A 551 -15.01 -9.04 -14.62
C ALA A 551 -14.08 -8.27 -13.65
N ALA A 552 -14.68 -7.49 -12.76
CA ALA A 552 -13.94 -6.75 -11.75
C ALA A 552 -13.44 -7.67 -10.62
N ILE A 553 -12.32 -7.29 -10.02
CA ILE A 553 -11.86 -7.86 -8.75
C ILE A 553 -12.88 -7.57 -7.62
N TYR A 554 -12.77 -8.26 -6.50
CA TYR A 554 -13.48 -7.81 -5.30
C TYR A 554 -12.97 -6.43 -4.85
N PRO A 555 -13.85 -5.57 -4.27
CA PRO A 555 -13.40 -4.34 -3.62
C PRO A 555 -12.29 -4.63 -2.62
N THR A 556 -11.08 -4.12 -2.86
CA THR A 556 -9.90 -4.46 -2.04
C THR A 556 -9.23 -3.17 -1.54
N PRO A 557 -9.85 -2.48 -0.56
CA PRO A 557 -9.28 -1.28 0.05
C PRO A 557 -8.24 -1.67 1.11
N MET A 558 -7.00 -1.88 0.70
CA MET A 558 -5.89 -2.22 1.60
C MET A 558 -5.62 -1.07 2.57
N ILE A 559 -5.47 -1.40 3.84
CA ILE A 559 -5.10 -0.51 4.94
C ILE A 559 -3.66 -0.79 5.35
N GLY A 560 -2.80 0.21 5.18
CA GLY A 560 -1.49 0.23 5.83
C GLY A 560 -1.57 1.03 7.12
N MET A 561 -1.08 0.49 8.22
CA MET A 561 -1.14 1.16 9.52
C MET A 561 0.22 1.18 10.21
N VAL A 562 0.53 2.32 10.83
CA VAL A 562 1.72 2.49 11.67
C VAL A 562 1.29 2.71 13.12
N GLY A 563 1.99 2.04 14.02
CA GLY A 563 1.87 2.20 15.46
C GLY A 563 3.19 2.59 16.12
N LEU A 564 3.10 3.19 17.30
CA LEU A 564 4.25 3.67 18.07
C LEU A 564 4.39 2.90 19.38
N HIS A 565 5.54 2.28 19.59
CA HIS A 565 6.04 1.90 20.89
C HIS A 565 6.86 3.06 21.48
N THR A 566 6.52 3.51 22.65
CA THR A 566 7.31 4.51 23.40
C THR A 566 8.47 3.87 24.16
N ASP A 567 8.36 2.60 24.49
CA ASP A 567 9.44 1.77 25.05
C ASP A 567 9.45 0.39 24.40
N THR A 568 10.60 -0.06 23.92
CA THR A 568 10.79 -1.40 23.34
C THR A 568 10.63 -2.53 24.35
N ALA A 569 10.57 -2.24 25.65
CA ALA A 569 10.29 -3.22 26.69
C ALA A 569 8.85 -3.74 26.66
N ASP A 570 7.93 -2.99 26.05
CA ASP A 570 6.49 -3.31 25.96
C ASP A 570 6.16 -4.19 24.72
N ILE A 571 7.17 -4.58 23.93
CA ILE A 571 6.95 -5.40 22.73
C ILE A 571 6.60 -6.82 23.15
N THR A 572 5.44 -7.34 22.67
CA THR A 572 5.05 -8.73 22.80
C THR A 572 4.83 -9.40 21.43
N THR A 573 4.59 -10.70 21.42
CA THR A 573 4.44 -11.50 20.19
C THR A 573 3.35 -12.55 20.37
N ILE A 574 2.90 -13.14 19.28
CA ILE A 574 1.83 -14.14 19.26
C ILE A 574 2.16 -15.44 20.00
N SER A 575 3.43 -15.84 20.03
CA SER A 575 3.86 -17.16 20.53
C SER A 575 3.70 -17.30 22.03
N PHE A 576 3.26 -18.45 22.51
CA PHE A 576 3.24 -18.82 23.93
C PHE A 576 4.64 -18.76 24.52
N LYS A 577 4.78 -18.17 25.72
CA LYS A 577 6.09 -17.88 26.34
C LYS A 577 6.48 -18.87 27.41
N GLN A 578 5.53 -19.29 28.23
CA GLN A 578 5.80 -20.18 29.36
C GLN A 578 4.58 -21.05 29.69
N PRO A 579 4.81 -22.23 30.24
CA PRO A 579 3.73 -23.11 30.69
C PRO A 579 3.01 -22.51 31.91
N ASP A 580 1.80 -22.98 32.17
CA ASP A 580 0.89 -22.56 33.23
C ASP A 580 0.33 -21.11 33.06
N ASP A 581 0.72 -20.38 32.01
CA ASP A 581 0.04 -19.14 31.65
C ASP A 581 -1.43 -19.44 31.30
N VAL A 582 -2.33 -18.60 31.82
CA VAL A 582 -3.77 -18.72 31.55
C VAL A 582 -4.08 -18.12 30.19
N ILE A 583 -4.77 -18.88 29.35
CA ILE A 583 -5.17 -18.46 28.01
C ILE A 583 -6.56 -17.84 28.09
N TYR A 584 -6.69 -16.64 27.54
CA TYR A 584 -7.95 -15.90 27.45
C TYR A 584 -8.32 -15.63 25.99
N LEU A 585 -9.62 -15.71 25.73
CA LEU A 585 -10.24 -15.07 24.58
C LEU A 585 -10.91 -13.80 25.08
N LEU A 586 -10.51 -12.67 24.55
CA LEU A 586 -11.13 -11.37 24.83
C LEU A 586 -12.14 -11.03 23.74
N ASP A 587 -13.25 -10.48 24.16
CA ASP A 587 -14.47 -10.21 23.42
C ASP A 587 -15.33 -11.45 23.12
N GLU A 588 -16.56 -11.23 22.64
CA GLU A 588 -17.58 -12.23 22.41
C GLU A 588 -17.46 -12.82 21.00
N THR A 589 -17.58 -14.14 20.90
CA THR A 589 -17.68 -14.80 19.61
C THR A 589 -19.13 -14.80 19.13
N THR A 590 -19.36 -14.33 17.91
CA THR A 590 -20.64 -14.32 17.22
C THR A 590 -20.63 -15.23 16.00
N ALA A 591 -21.76 -15.39 15.32
CA ALA A 591 -21.89 -16.30 14.17
C ALA A 591 -21.36 -15.62 12.87
N ASP A 592 -20.10 -15.21 12.86
CA ASP A 592 -19.44 -14.58 11.72
C ASP A 592 -18.80 -15.64 10.81
N PHE A 593 -19.61 -16.26 9.97
CA PHE A 593 -19.16 -17.31 9.04
C PHE A 593 -19.29 -16.90 7.57
N ASN A 594 -20.01 -15.82 7.27
CA ASN A 594 -20.18 -15.33 5.91
C ASN A 594 -18.90 -14.62 5.46
N GLY A 595 -18.35 -15.04 4.32
CA GLY A 595 -17.05 -14.58 3.81
C GLY A 595 -15.83 -15.23 4.45
N SER A 596 -16.01 -16.12 5.45
CA SER A 596 -14.93 -16.77 6.18
C SER A 596 -14.20 -17.83 5.35
N GLU A 597 -13.00 -18.20 5.81
CA GLU A 597 -12.24 -19.33 5.25
C GLU A 597 -13.00 -20.65 5.36
N LEU A 598 -13.80 -20.84 6.41
CA LEU A 598 -14.64 -22.03 6.53
C LEU A 598 -15.74 -22.06 5.47
N GLN A 599 -16.37 -20.93 5.14
CA GLN A 599 -17.31 -20.86 4.03
C GLN A 599 -16.63 -21.18 2.70
N GLN A 600 -15.49 -20.56 2.44
CA GLN A 600 -14.72 -20.81 1.22
C GLN A 600 -14.33 -22.28 1.09
N LEU A 601 -13.81 -22.91 2.15
CA LEU A 601 -13.45 -24.32 2.18
C LEU A 601 -14.65 -25.24 1.85
N GLN A 602 -15.83 -24.94 2.42
CA GLN A 602 -16.98 -25.82 2.32
C GLN A 602 -17.85 -25.61 1.09
N THR A 603 -17.83 -24.42 0.50
CA THR A 603 -18.74 -24.05 -0.58
C THR A 603 -18.06 -23.57 -1.86
N GLY A 604 -16.82 -23.11 -1.77
CA GLY A 604 -16.12 -22.44 -2.88
C GLY A 604 -16.78 -21.12 -3.30
N ALA A 605 -17.65 -20.53 -2.45
CA ALA A 605 -18.41 -19.34 -2.79
C ALA A 605 -18.54 -18.41 -1.58
N ILE A 606 -18.78 -17.13 -1.86
CA ILE A 606 -19.05 -16.10 -0.86
C ILE A 606 -20.55 -15.81 -0.85
N ALA A 607 -21.17 -15.85 0.32
CA ALA A 607 -22.62 -15.66 0.47
C ALA A 607 -22.97 -15.13 1.86
N GLY A 608 -24.18 -14.60 2.00
CA GLY A 608 -24.72 -14.13 3.27
C GLY A 608 -24.57 -12.64 3.49
N ARG A 609 -24.86 -12.20 4.70
CA ARG A 609 -24.72 -10.81 5.17
C ARG A 609 -23.56 -10.67 6.13
N LEU A 610 -22.85 -9.58 6.01
CA LEU A 610 -21.80 -9.24 6.98
C LEU A 610 -22.47 -8.55 8.19
N PRO A 611 -22.25 -9.07 9.42
CA PRO A 611 -22.75 -8.40 10.62
C PRO A 611 -22.04 -7.07 10.87
N GLY A 612 -22.76 -6.08 11.38
CA GLY A 612 -22.21 -4.80 11.78
C GLY A 612 -21.29 -4.91 13.00
N LEU A 613 -20.35 -3.98 13.13
CA LEU A 613 -19.41 -3.89 14.25
C LEU A 613 -20.01 -3.18 15.46
N ASN A 614 -19.79 -3.72 16.65
CA ASN A 614 -19.94 -2.95 17.88
C ASN A 614 -18.63 -2.21 18.17
N ARG A 615 -18.49 -1.02 17.61
CA ARG A 615 -17.26 -0.23 17.64
C ARG A 615 -16.79 0.17 19.04
N ASP A 616 -17.73 0.49 19.94
CA ASP A 616 -17.40 0.86 21.31
C ASP A 616 -16.79 -0.32 22.05
N LYS A 617 -17.39 -1.51 21.91
CA LYS A 617 -16.89 -2.74 22.50
C LYS A 617 -15.54 -3.14 21.93
N LEU A 618 -15.37 -3.05 20.61
CA LEU A 618 -14.09 -3.29 19.95
C LEU A 618 -13.00 -2.36 20.47
N SER A 619 -13.29 -1.05 20.56
CA SER A 619 -12.33 -0.08 21.10
C SER A 619 -11.97 -0.35 22.56
N ALA A 620 -12.93 -0.75 23.39
CA ALA A 620 -12.69 -1.11 24.78
C ALA A 620 -11.79 -2.37 24.89
N THR A 621 -12.02 -3.37 24.03
CA THR A 621 -11.20 -4.58 23.96
C THR A 621 -9.76 -4.22 23.57
N GLN A 622 -9.57 -3.45 22.50
CA GLN A 622 -8.27 -3.00 22.04
C GLN A 622 -7.50 -2.22 23.11
N GLN A 623 -8.18 -1.30 23.82
CA GLN A 623 -7.57 -0.54 24.93
C GLN A 623 -7.19 -1.46 26.09
N SER A 624 -8.02 -2.46 26.42
CA SER A 624 -7.73 -3.43 27.49
C SER A 624 -6.49 -4.27 27.17
N VAL A 625 -6.33 -4.71 25.92
CA VAL A 625 -5.14 -5.46 25.45
C VAL A 625 -3.91 -4.59 25.53
N LEU A 626 -3.94 -3.38 24.95
CA LEU A 626 -2.81 -2.45 24.96
C LEU A 626 -2.36 -2.14 26.38
N ALA A 627 -3.29 -1.79 27.25
CA ALA A 627 -2.99 -1.50 28.65
C ALA A 627 -2.43 -2.73 29.39
N GLY A 628 -2.95 -3.93 29.11
CA GLY A 628 -2.47 -5.18 29.70
C GLY A 628 -1.02 -5.50 29.31
N ILE A 629 -0.66 -5.27 28.05
CA ILE A 629 0.71 -5.43 27.55
C ILE A 629 1.65 -4.41 28.21
N GLN A 630 1.30 -3.13 28.15
CA GLN A 630 2.13 -2.03 28.71
C GLN A 630 2.32 -2.11 30.23
N GLN A 631 1.44 -2.79 30.94
CA GLN A 631 1.57 -3.06 32.38
C GLN A 631 2.27 -4.38 32.69
N GLY A 632 2.72 -5.12 31.68
CA GLY A 632 3.39 -6.41 31.84
C GLY A 632 2.48 -7.52 32.40
N LEU A 633 1.16 -7.42 32.21
CA LEU A 633 0.19 -8.43 32.63
C LEU A 633 -0.04 -9.50 31.54
N ILE A 634 0.17 -9.16 30.28
CA ILE A 634 0.04 -10.06 29.11
C ILE A 634 1.43 -10.51 28.68
N THR A 635 1.62 -11.81 28.51
CA THR A 635 2.88 -12.41 28.04
C THR A 635 2.90 -12.65 26.53
N SER A 636 1.77 -13.03 25.92
CA SER A 636 1.60 -13.10 24.47
C SER A 636 0.23 -12.56 24.10
N ALA A 637 0.13 -11.97 22.93
CA ALA A 637 -1.12 -11.49 22.34
C ALA A 637 -1.14 -11.78 20.85
N HIS A 638 -2.32 -12.13 20.34
CA HIS A 638 -2.59 -12.43 18.95
C HIS A 638 -4.01 -11.96 18.64
N ASP A 639 -4.22 -11.21 17.58
CA ASP A 639 -5.58 -10.91 17.14
C ASP A 639 -6.21 -12.13 16.45
N LEU A 640 -7.51 -12.13 16.25
CA LEU A 640 -8.20 -13.21 15.59
C LEU A 640 -8.74 -12.74 14.24
N ALA A 641 -8.21 -13.33 13.16
CA ALA A 641 -8.55 -13.04 11.77
C ALA A 641 -9.04 -14.32 11.05
N GLU A 642 -8.53 -14.59 9.86
CA GLU A 642 -8.90 -15.73 9.03
C GLU A 642 -8.74 -17.07 9.74
N GLY A 643 -9.81 -17.87 9.72
CA GLY A 643 -9.89 -19.17 10.40
C GLY A 643 -10.11 -19.09 11.91
N GLY A 644 -10.25 -17.88 12.46
CA GLY A 644 -10.71 -17.59 13.82
C GLY A 644 -9.83 -18.18 14.93
N LEU A 645 -10.45 -18.53 16.08
CA LEU A 645 -9.76 -19.03 17.27
C LEU A 645 -8.92 -20.28 17.00
N ALA A 646 -9.35 -21.13 16.08
CA ALA A 646 -8.61 -22.34 15.73
C ALA A 646 -7.21 -22.01 15.19
N VAL A 647 -7.14 -21.09 14.22
CA VAL A 647 -5.87 -20.69 13.59
C VAL A 647 -5.00 -19.97 14.61
N SER A 648 -5.51 -18.99 15.35
CA SER A 648 -4.72 -18.23 16.33
C SER A 648 -4.15 -19.09 17.44
N LEU A 649 -4.89 -20.10 17.93
CA LEU A 649 -4.37 -21.09 18.92
C LEU A 649 -3.22 -21.93 18.34
N ALA A 650 -3.34 -22.35 17.08
CA ALA A 650 -2.32 -23.15 16.42
C ALA A 650 -1.04 -22.34 16.20
N GLU A 651 -1.15 -21.13 15.64
CA GLU A 651 -0.02 -20.24 15.39
C GLU A 651 0.71 -19.84 16.67
N SER A 652 -0.03 -19.55 17.75
CA SER A 652 0.57 -19.26 19.05
C SER A 652 1.36 -20.43 19.64
N ALA A 653 1.01 -21.66 19.28
CA ALA A 653 1.72 -22.87 19.72
C ALA A 653 2.88 -23.25 18.79
N PHE A 654 2.80 -22.98 17.49
CA PHE A 654 3.81 -23.38 16.51
C PHE A 654 5.18 -22.76 16.81
N GLY A 655 6.24 -23.49 16.52
CA GLY A 655 7.61 -23.06 16.79
C GLY A 655 7.99 -22.98 18.29
N THR A 656 7.09 -23.29 19.22
CA THR A 656 7.34 -23.36 20.67
C THR A 656 7.43 -24.79 21.16
N PRO A 657 8.02 -25.10 22.33
CA PRO A 657 7.95 -26.41 22.94
C PRO A 657 6.60 -26.69 23.64
N PHE A 658 5.68 -25.74 23.67
CA PHE A 658 4.45 -25.78 24.44
C PHE A 658 3.26 -26.25 23.61
N GLY A 659 2.26 -26.78 24.28
CA GLY A 659 0.91 -26.96 23.75
C GLY A 659 -0.10 -26.22 24.60
N PHE A 660 -1.36 -26.66 24.54
CA PHE A 660 -2.43 -26.05 25.33
C PHE A 660 -3.50 -27.08 25.70
N ASP A 661 -4.24 -26.80 26.77
CA ASP A 661 -5.47 -27.44 27.12
C ASP A 661 -6.56 -26.37 27.28
N VAL A 662 -7.52 -26.35 26.35
CA VAL A 662 -8.56 -25.33 26.29
C VAL A 662 -9.96 -25.92 26.21
N THR A 663 -10.91 -25.23 26.82
CA THR A 663 -12.34 -25.59 26.82
C THR A 663 -13.17 -24.39 26.36
N VAL A 664 -14.05 -24.61 25.40
CA VAL A 664 -15.02 -23.63 24.91
C VAL A 664 -16.45 -24.13 25.09
N PRO A 665 -17.43 -23.24 25.36
CA PRO A 665 -18.81 -23.66 25.63
C PRO A 665 -19.61 -23.97 24.34
N TRP A 666 -19.02 -23.80 23.17
CA TRP A 666 -19.68 -23.90 21.86
C TRP A 666 -19.38 -25.24 21.17
N THR A 667 -20.09 -25.47 20.05
CA THR A 667 -19.75 -26.55 19.10
C THR A 667 -18.45 -26.27 18.36
N ALA A 668 -17.86 -27.28 17.77
CA ALA A 668 -16.58 -27.21 17.07
C ALA A 668 -16.55 -26.16 15.93
N SER A 669 -17.69 -25.91 15.27
CA SER A 669 -17.76 -24.89 14.19
C SER A 669 -17.44 -23.48 14.65
N TRP A 670 -17.74 -23.12 15.88
CA TRP A 670 -17.53 -21.77 16.42
C TRP A 670 -16.03 -21.43 16.63
N LEU A 671 -15.15 -22.43 16.64
CA LEU A 671 -13.70 -22.22 16.64
C LEU A 671 -13.22 -21.49 15.38
N PHE A 672 -13.98 -21.61 14.29
CA PHE A 672 -13.66 -21.02 12.97
C PHE A 672 -14.51 -19.77 12.65
N SER A 673 -15.22 -19.23 13.63
CA SER A 673 -15.89 -17.95 13.46
C SER A 673 -14.84 -16.85 13.32
N GLU A 674 -15.04 -15.93 12.34
CA GLU A 674 -14.17 -14.78 12.08
C GLU A 674 -14.81 -13.48 12.60
N THR A 675 -15.30 -13.52 13.86
CA THR A 675 -15.79 -12.33 14.54
C THR A 675 -14.63 -11.36 14.75
N PRO A 676 -14.71 -10.10 14.26
CA PRO A 676 -13.62 -9.15 14.33
C PRO A 676 -13.37 -8.60 15.74
N GLY A 677 -12.15 -8.14 16.00
CA GLY A 677 -11.76 -7.40 17.21
C GLY A 677 -11.56 -8.26 18.46
N ARG A 678 -11.50 -9.58 18.32
CA ARG A 678 -11.15 -10.51 19.40
C ARG A 678 -9.64 -10.70 19.49
N PHE A 679 -9.17 -11.03 20.70
CA PHE A 679 -7.75 -11.33 20.95
C PHE A 679 -7.59 -12.62 21.74
N LEU A 680 -6.60 -13.40 21.37
CA LEU A 680 -6.06 -14.49 22.16
C LEU A 680 -4.88 -13.95 22.96
N VAL A 681 -4.97 -13.99 24.29
CA VAL A 681 -3.88 -13.51 25.14
C VAL A 681 -3.51 -14.52 26.21
N THR A 682 -2.25 -14.50 26.65
CA THR A 682 -1.79 -15.30 27.79
C THR A 682 -1.37 -14.40 28.94
N VAL A 683 -1.70 -14.83 30.15
CA VAL A 683 -1.48 -14.10 31.41
C VAL A 683 -0.82 -15.04 32.42
N PRO A 684 0.28 -14.65 33.09
CA PRO A 684 0.86 -15.45 34.15
C PRO A 684 -0.17 -15.75 35.26
N ALA A 685 -0.18 -16.97 35.78
CA ALA A 685 -1.13 -17.36 36.82
C ALA A 685 -1.14 -16.42 38.02
N THR A 686 0.00 -15.78 38.31
CA THR A 686 0.15 -14.81 39.40
C THR A 686 -0.42 -13.43 39.11
N ALA A 687 -0.69 -13.11 37.83
CA ALA A 687 -1.20 -11.82 37.38
C ALA A 687 -2.72 -11.84 37.06
N VAL A 688 -3.37 -12.99 37.15
CA VAL A 688 -4.76 -13.22 36.77
C VAL A 688 -5.73 -12.24 37.42
N ASP A 689 -5.69 -12.11 38.78
CA ASP A 689 -6.60 -11.22 39.49
C ASP A 689 -6.40 -9.73 39.10
N ALA A 690 -5.12 -9.33 38.92
CA ALA A 690 -4.78 -7.98 38.51
C ALA A 690 -5.23 -7.68 37.08
N PHE A 691 -5.13 -8.68 36.18
CA PHE A 691 -5.58 -8.59 34.80
C PHE A 691 -7.10 -8.47 34.71
N GLU A 692 -7.85 -9.41 35.31
CA GLU A 692 -9.30 -9.42 35.23
C GLU A 692 -9.98 -8.19 35.83
N THR A 693 -9.39 -7.64 36.90
CA THR A 693 -9.93 -6.42 37.55
C THR A 693 -9.84 -5.18 36.63
N ARG A 694 -8.96 -5.21 35.62
CA ARG A 694 -8.72 -4.09 34.71
C ARG A 694 -9.42 -4.21 33.37
N LEU A 695 -10.02 -5.36 33.07
CA LEU A 695 -10.69 -5.57 31.79
C LEU A 695 -11.99 -4.75 31.74
N ASP A 696 -12.12 -3.95 30.69
CA ASP A 696 -13.35 -3.27 30.30
C ASP A 696 -13.95 -3.94 29.03
N THR A 697 -13.87 -5.27 29.00
CA THR A 697 -14.41 -6.09 27.90
C THR A 697 -14.88 -7.46 28.43
N THR A 698 -15.70 -8.13 27.66
CA THR A 698 -16.06 -9.53 27.96
C THR A 698 -14.88 -10.44 27.70
N TYR A 699 -14.76 -11.50 28.46
CA TYR A 699 -13.69 -12.47 28.28
C TYR A 699 -14.14 -13.90 28.60
N LEU A 700 -13.40 -14.86 28.05
CA LEU A 700 -13.53 -16.27 28.38
C LEU A 700 -12.14 -16.82 28.77
N ARG A 701 -12.01 -17.39 29.97
CA ARG A 701 -10.84 -18.20 30.29
C ARG A 701 -10.96 -19.52 29.53
N LEU A 702 -10.06 -19.72 28.55
CA LEU A 702 -10.06 -20.93 27.73
C LEU A 702 -9.40 -22.10 28.44
N GLY A 703 -8.29 -21.86 29.14
CA GLY A 703 -7.48 -22.90 29.74
C GLY A 703 -6.06 -22.45 30.01
N THR A 704 -5.07 -23.31 29.77
CA THR A 704 -3.67 -23.03 30.09
C THR A 704 -2.71 -23.52 28.99
N VAL A 705 -1.58 -22.83 28.89
CA VAL A 705 -0.39 -23.32 28.17
C VAL A 705 0.20 -24.50 28.91
N THR A 706 0.57 -25.56 28.21
CA THR A 706 1.04 -26.81 28.83
C THR A 706 2.55 -27.05 28.63
N HIS A 707 3.15 -27.82 29.54
CA HIS A 707 4.58 -28.23 29.48
C HIS A 707 4.91 -29.18 28.33
N HIS A 708 3.91 -29.72 27.64
CA HIS A 708 4.05 -30.64 26.51
C HIS A 708 3.44 -30.04 25.25
N ASP A 709 3.77 -30.60 24.13
CA ASP A 709 3.35 -30.13 22.79
C ASP A 709 1.97 -30.63 22.34
N ARG A 710 1.15 -31.14 23.24
CA ARG A 710 -0.21 -31.59 22.91
C ARG A 710 -1.16 -30.41 22.82
N LEU A 711 -2.03 -30.47 21.84
CA LEU A 711 -3.09 -29.47 21.63
C LEU A 711 -4.45 -30.13 21.96
N VAL A 712 -4.96 -29.85 23.15
CA VAL A 712 -6.22 -30.42 23.64
C VAL A 712 -7.32 -29.35 23.55
N VAL A 713 -8.40 -29.69 22.89
CA VAL A 713 -9.58 -28.79 22.74
C VAL A 713 -10.82 -29.54 23.17
N THR A 714 -11.54 -29.00 24.13
CA THR A 714 -12.85 -29.48 24.57
C THR A 714 -13.94 -28.50 24.12
N THR A 715 -14.88 -28.97 23.35
CA THR A 715 -16.08 -28.25 22.88
C THR A 715 -17.34 -28.91 23.44
N SER A 716 -18.51 -28.36 23.18
CA SER A 716 -19.77 -29.03 23.52
C SER A 716 -19.99 -30.36 22.78
N ASP A 717 -19.25 -30.59 21.68
CA ASP A 717 -19.32 -31.82 20.88
C ASP A 717 -18.38 -32.91 21.41
N GLY A 718 -17.44 -32.57 22.29
CA GLY A 718 -16.46 -33.50 22.88
C GLY A 718 -15.05 -32.96 22.93
N THR A 719 -14.12 -33.83 23.40
CA THR A 719 -12.70 -33.49 23.51
C THR A 719 -11.90 -34.10 22.36
N VAL A 720 -11.06 -33.30 21.73
CA VAL A 720 -10.13 -33.71 20.66
C VAL A 720 -8.70 -33.43 21.10
N ASN A 721 -7.81 -34.39 20.86
CA ASN A 721 -6.38 -34.23 21.04
C ASN A 721 -5.72 -34.16 19.66
N LEU A 722 -5.22 -33.00 19.31
CA LEU A 722 -4.67 -32.69 18.01
C LEU A 722 -3.16 -32.93 17.98
N ASP A 723 -2.68 -33.48 16.88
CA ASP A 723 -1.24 -33.65 16.63
C ASP A 723 -0.66 -32.33 16.11
N LYS A 724 0.09 -31.62 16.95
CA LYS A 724 0.72 -30.33 16.64
C LYS A 724 1.63 -30.42 15.41
N ALA A 725 2.47 -31.48 15.33
CA ALA A 725 3.39 -31.63 14.22
C ALA A 725 2.65 -31.78 12.88
N ARG A 726 1.54 -32.51 12.89
CA ARG A 726 0.69 -32.67 11.69
C ARG A 726 0.02 -31.38 11.27
N LEU A 727 -0.52 -30.60 12.22
CA LEU A 727 -1.11 -29.29 11.92
C LEU A 727 -0.06 -28.31 11.41
N GLN A 728 1.10 -28.25 12.06
CA GLN A 728 2.22 -27.41 11.63
C GLN A 728 2.72 -27.79 10.22
N GLN A 729 2.79 -29.08 9.92
CA GLN A 729 3.13 -29.54 8.58
C GLN A 729 2.11 -29.11 7.52
N ALA A 730 0.81 -29.13 7.84
CA ALA A 730 -0.23 -28.64 6.94
C ALA A 730 -0.08 -27.13 6.69
N TYR A 731 0.15 -26.36 7.75
CA TYR A 731 0.35 -24.91 7.71
C TYR A 731 1.60 -24.50 6.91
N GLU A 732 2.74 -25.13 7.17
CA GLU A 732 4.03 -24.79 6.54
C GLU A 732 4.21 -25.41 5.14
N GLY A 733 3.52 -26.51 4.87
CA GLY A 733 3.70 -27.29 3.64
C GLY A 733 2.76 -26.92 2.48
N ALA A 734 1.74 -26.10 2.70
CA ALA A 734 0.74 -25.79 1.70
C ALA A 734 1.28 -24.93 0.55
N ILE A 735 2.19 -24.01 0.83
CA ILE A 735 2.82 -23.16 -0.18
C ILE A 735 4.27 -23.58 -0.34
N THR A 736 4.59 -24.17 -1.50
CA THR A 736 5.95 -24.55 -1.86
C THR A 736 6.47 -23.63 -2.95
N TRP A 737 7.57 -22.94 -2.67
CA TRP A 737 8.28 -22.18 -3.71
C TRP A 737 8.96 -23.14 -4.69
N GLN A 738 8.52 -23.12 -5.94
CA GLN A 738 9.20 -23.83 -7.01
C GLN A 738 9.78 -22.79 -7.98
N ARG A 739 11.12 -22.70 -8.06
CA ARG A 739 11.75 -21.99 -9.18
C ARG A 739 11.48 -22.81 -10.45
N SER A 740 10.82 -22.17 -11.39
CA SER A 740 10.64 -22.69 -12.74
C SER A 740 11.95 -22.70 -13.51
#